data_4bf2de1fb4a5517d4e3a11c978f59c79
#
_entry.id   4bf2de1fb4a5517d4e3a11c978f59c79
#
_cell.length_a   1.000
_cell.length_b   1.000
_cell.length_c   1.000
_cell.angle_alpha   90.00
_cell.angle_beta   90.00
_cell.angle_gamma   90.00
#
_symmetry.space_group_name_H-M   'P 1'
#
loop_
_entity.id
_entity.type
_entity.pdbx_description
1 polymer ?
#
loop_
_entity_poly.entity_id
_entity_poly.type
_entity_poly.pdbx_seq_one_letter_code
_entity_poly.pdbx_strand_id
1 'polypeptide(L)'
;MKLSHTLLATLATPVAQGLTLGSRNQAYSIIREPAKKELLQDLITWDDKSLFIRGERALMYSGEFHPFRLPVPSLYLDVFQKIRAMGFNMVSFYVDWALVEGKPGEFRADGIFSLEPFFKAATEAGVYLLARPGPYINAEVSGGGYPGWLQRIKGILRTDAPDYLKATDNYMANIGAIIAKAQITNGGPVILFQPENEYSGASVSPFPNKKYMQYVIDQARKAGIVVPLIDNDSYPGGTGAPGTGEGEVDIYGFDSYPLGFDCFQGGSYDPFGGYGYDQCYKLVNHEFSRVFDKNNLAAGVNIFNIYMIFGGTNWGNLGHPNGYTSYDYGASIREDRYIDREKYSQMKLEAQFMRVSPSILEATPGDPSTGVYSENKDVTITPMLSNKTGNFFVARHTDYQRRDSTSYTVKLPTSLGTLSIPQFGGQLTLSGRDSKFHVTDYPVGNHTLLYSTAEILTWKKLDGQTVVIMYGGQGELHEFALQNAMDVHHSSSSQLSYKQSNSSVIVQFTATSEHRNSAYNYWVPVLHKGNSAYGSSVMNPETIIVNGAYLVRSASVGGKTVSIQADFNQTTTLEVIGAPKGASELSINGKITSYKKTNEGTWLCNPEISFPTVKLPNLRSLDWHAIDSLPEIKPSYDDSRWTKANHTTTTNPKGTPLKTPVSLYGSDYGFNTGNMLFRGSFVAAGNEDQLVLTTSGGQAYAASVWINQTFLGSFAGNKNWATVIVTHAVPQLRAGGRYTLTVVMDSLGFNENLTPGNDDMKAPRGILDYKLHSSSSAGSDPTPITDWKIAGNLGGEDYKDKFRGPLNEGGLFFERSGFHQPLPPLDLFSKATPFDGTAGAGITYYTAKLDLDLPADEYDIPLAFRFDNSSAIAAPAYRALLYVNGFQYGKYISNIGPQTEFPVPEGILNHNGENWLGVSVWALDSNGAKVPGLTLTSRPPVLTSRNKVDFIQGPSYSKRDDAF
;
A
#
# COMPACT_ATOMS: atom_id res chain seq x y z
N MET A 1 6.65 -49.22 -23.40
CA MET A 1 8.02 -48.80 -23.05
C MET A 1 7.89 -47.48 -22.25
N LYS A 2 8.20 -47.53 -20.97
CA LYS A 2 8.13 -46.42 -20.06
C LYS A 2 9.35 -45.53 -20.27
N LEU A 3 9.17 -44.23 -20.45
CA LEU A 3 10.19 -43.23 -20.24
C LEU A 3 9.63 -42.17 -19.27
N SER A 4 10.12 -42.22 -18.07
CA SER A 4 9.93 -41.26 -17.01
C SER A 4 10.78 -40.02 -17.29
N HIS A 5 10.19 -38.88 -17.39
CA HIS A 5 10.89 -37.61 -17.28
C HIS A 5 10.64 -37.06 -15.88
N THR A 6 11.65 -37.18 -15.04
CA THR A 6 11.74 -36.54 -13.74
C THR A 6 12.13 -35.08 -13.98
N LEU A 7 11.19 -34.16 -13.89
CA LEU A 7 11.45 -32.74 -13.73
C LEU A 7 11.70 -32.51 -12.25
N LEU A 8 12.93 -32.20 -11.88
CA LEU A 8 13.25 -31.64 -10.57
C LEU A 8 12.70 -30.21 -10.52
N ALA A 9 11.49 -30.06 -10.00
CA ALA A 9 11.06 -28.79 -9.43
C ALA A 9 11.61 -28.74 -8.01
N THR A 10 12.63 -27.96 -7.79
CA THR A 10 13.02 -27.55 -6.45
C THR A 10 11.94 -26.63 -5.90
N LEU A 11 10.92 -27.23 -5.33
CA LEU A 11 10.04 -26.57 -4.38
C LEU A 11 10.87 -26.30 -3.13
N ALA A 12 11.28 -25.05 -2.95
CA ALA A 12 11.64 -24.57 -1.64
C ALA A 12 10.37 -24.63 -0.79
N THR A 13 10.22 -25.72 -0.06
CA THR A 13 9.27 -25.78 1.05
C THR A 13 9.80 -24.85 2.12
N PRO A 14 9.09 -23.77 2.49
CA PRO A 14 9.34 -23.15 3.77
C PRO A 14 8.88 -24.17 4.81
N VAL A 15 9.85 -24.74 5.50
CA VAL A 15 9.61 -25.45 6.75
C VAL A 15 8.96 -24.42 7.66
N ALA A 16 7.68 -24.60 7.95
CA ALA A 16 7.02 -23.96 9.07
C ALA A 16 7.66 -24.52 10.35
N GLN A 17 8.87 -24.08 10.63
CA GLN A 17 9.42 -24.19 11.97
C GLN A 17 8.64 -23.18 12.80
N GLY A 18 7.71 -23.70 13.61
CA GLY A 18 7.19 -22.97 14.72
C GLY A 18 8.39 -22.38 15.45
N LEU A 19 8.52 -21.05 15.41
CA LEU A 19 9.44 -20.31 16.24
C LEU A 19 9.05 -20.58 17.69
N THR A 20 9.53 -21.67 18.26
CA THR A 20 9.85 -21.72 19.67
C THR A 20 10.92 -20.66 19.86
N LEU A 21 10.53 -19.51 20.39
CA LEU A 21 11.44 -18.49 20.90
C LEU A 21 12.40 -19.21 21.89
N GLY A 22 13.50 -19.70 21.35
CA GLY A 22 14.64 -20.13 22.14
C GLY A 22 15.10 -18.96 22.99
N SER A 23 15.40 -19.27 24.23
CA SER A 23 15.81 -18.31 25.26
C SER A 23 16.61 -17.12 24.68
N ARG A 24 16.18 -15.90 25.02
CA ARG A 24 16.77 -14.59 24.65
C ARG A 24 18.32 -14.52 24.80
N ASN A 25 18.93 -15.46 25.48
CA ASN A 25 20.36 -15.43 25.81
C ASN A 25 21.33 -15.80 24.67
N GLN A 26 20.87 -16.22 23.49
CA GLN A 26 21.78 -16.54 22.38
C GLN A 26 21.82 -15.51 21.24
N ALA A 27 20.80 -14.66 21.08
CA ALA A 27 20.76 -13.66 20.00
C ALA A 27 21.41 -12.30 20.41
N TYR A 28 21.56 -12.01 21.70
CA TYR A 28 22.06 -10.73 22.21
C TYR A 28 23.54 -10.70 22.63
N SER A 29 24.29 -11.81 22.53
CA SER A 29 25.68 -11.88 22.99
C SER A 29 26.70 -11.28 21.98
N ILE A 30 26.28 -10.70 20.86
CA ILE A 30 27.18 -10.13 19.84
C ILE A 30 27.14 -8.60 19.82
N ILE A 31 26.27 -7.94 20.57
CA ILE A 31 26.28 -6.48 20.61
C ILE A 31 27.38 -6.04 21.58
N ARG A 32 28.61 -5.82 21.07
CA ARG A 32 29.55 -4.90 21.69
C ARG A 32 28.85 -3.55 21.77
N GLU A 33 28.97 -2.86 22.92
CA GLU A 33 28.55 -1.44 22.97
C GLU A 33 29.22 -0.72 21.79
N PRO A 34 28.46 -0.17 20.85
CA PRO A 34 29.03 0.53 19.73
C PRO A 34 29.83 1.72 20.28
N ALA A 35 31.02 1.94 19.78
CA ALA A 35 31.72 3.20 20.01
C ALA A 35 30.73 4.31 19.69
N LYS A 36 30.54 5.28 20.61
CA LYS A 36 29.60 6.37 20.47
C LYS A 36 29.91 7.11 19.17
N LYS A 37 29.13 6.81 18.11
CA LYS A 37 29.25 7.49 16.83
C LYS A 37 28.80 8.94 17.04
N GLU A 38 29.59 9.89 16.57
CA GLU A 38 29.26 11.31 16.67
C GLU A 38 28.00 11.56 15.81
N LEU A 39 26.91 12.01 16.45
CA LEU A 39 25.67 12.31 15.76
C LEU A 39 25.80 13.58 14.93
N LEU A 40 25.30 13.57 13.69
CA LEU A 40 25.30 14.73 12.79
C LEU A 40 24.28 15.81 13.19
N GLN A 41 23.38 15.51 14.14
CA GLN A 41 22.34 16.37 14.67
C GLN A 41 21.91 15.86 16.07
N ASP A 42 21.20 16.67 16.85
CA ASP A 42 20.82 16.37 18.23
C ASP A 42 19.30 16.35 18.47
N LEU A 43 18.49 16.61 17.45
CA LEU A 43 17.03 16.65 17.55
C LEU A 43 16.41 15.24 17.61
N ILE A 44 17.03 14.28 16.94
CA ILE A 44 16.65 12.87 16.96
C ILE A 44 17.78 12.07 17.54
N THR A 45 17.53 11.53 18.70
CA THR A 45 18.48 10.64 19.41
C THR A 45 17.76 9.37 19.83
N TRP A 46 18.49 8.37 20.32
CA TRP A 46 17.90 7.11 20.79
C TRP A 46 18.77 6.48 21.89
N ASP A 47 18.15 5.62 22.65
CA ASP A 47 18.83 4.71 23.57
C ASP A 47 18.43 3.26 23.25
N ASP A 48 18.71 2.33 24.15
CA ASP A 48 18.34 0.92 24.03
C ASP A 48 16.83 0.65 24.11
N LYS A 49 16.02 1.65 24.40
CA LYS A 49 14.57 1.53 24.63
C LYS A 49 13.69 2.28 23.64
N SER A 50 14.13 3.42 23.11
CA SER A 50 13.27 4.20 22.21
C SER A 50 14.01 5.37 21.54
N LEU A 51 13.31 6.03 20.60
CA LEU A 51 13.69 7.33 20.07
C LEU A 51 13.43 8.46 21.07
N PHE A 52 14.19 9.54 20.91
CA PHE A 52 13.90 10.86 21.48
C PHE A 52 13.75 11.86 20.33
N ILE A 53 12.69 12.64 20.39
CA ILE A 53 12.45 13.76 19.47
C ILE A 53 12.52 15.04 20.28
N ARG A 54 13.52 15.90 20.00
CA ARG A 54 13.78 17.12 20.77
C ARG A 54 13.90 16.87 22.28
N GLY A 55 14.54 15.76 22.65
CA GLY A 55 14.74 15.35 24.03
C GLY A 55 13.56 14.66 24.71
N GLU A 56 12.41 14.56 24.06
CA GLU A 56 11.25 13.84 24.57
C GLU A 56 11.22 12.39 24.03
N ARG A 57 11.09 11.42 24.94
CA ARG A 57 10.98 9.98 24.58
C ARG A 57 9.71 9.73 23.75
N ALA A 58 9.84 8.97 22.67
CA ALA A 58 8.76 8.70 21.75
C ALA A 58 8.64 7.23 21.35
N LEU A 59 7.42 6.70 21.37
CA LEU A 59 7.03 5.49 20.64
C LEU A 59 6.61 5.90 19.24
N MET A 60 7.17 5.29 18.22
CA MET A 60 6.76 5.55 16.84
C MET A 60 5.72 4.51 16.41
N TYR A 61 4.48 4.98 16.33
CA TYR A 61 3.38 4.23 15.74
C TYR A 61 3.18 4.72 14.32
N SER A 62 3.55 3.88 13.35
CA SER A 62 3.75 4.25 11.95
C SER A 62 3.01 3.33 11.00
N GLY A 63 2.75 3.81 9.80
CA GLY A 63 2.25 2.99 8.70
C GLY A 63 2.71 3.49 7.34
N GLU A 64 2.70 2.61 6.37
CA GLU A 64 3.20 2.90 5.04
C GLU A 64 2.14 3.58 4.17
N PHE A 65 2.52 4.71 3.53
CA PHE A 65 1.71 5.44 2.54
C PHE A 65 2.61 5.98 1.43
N HIS A 66 2.45 5.49 0.20
CA HIS A 66 3.26 5.87 -0.95
C HIS A 66 2.59 6.97 -1.76
N PRO A 67 3.18 8.18 -1.90
CA PRO A 67 2.57 9.29 -2.64
C PRO A 67 2.28 8.96 -4.10
N PHE A 68 3.12 8.16 -4.75
CA PHE A 68 2.95 7.80 -6.16
C PHE A 68 1.71 6.92 -6.44
N ARG A 69 1.15 6.24 -5.42
CA ARG A 69 -0.09 5.45 -5.54
C ARG A 69 -1.37 6.27 -5.34
N LEU A 70 -1.24 7.57 -5.08
CA LEU A 70 -2.34 8.55 -5.01
C LEU A 70 -1.91 9.83 -5.74
N PRO A 71 -1.98 9.88 -7.10
CA PRO A 71 -1.44 11.00 -7.88
C PRO A 71 -2.34 12.24 -7.82
N VAL A 72 -2.85 12.57 -6.64
CA VAL A 72 -3.69 13.74 -6.33
C VAL A 72 -3.14 14.42 -5.07
N PRO A 73 -2.20 15.37 -5.22
CA PRO A 73 -1.52 15.97 -4.08
C PRO A 73 -2.44 16.63 -3.05
N SER A 74 -3.59 17.19 -3.47
CA SER A 74 -4.58 17.78 -2.57
C SER A 74 -5.30 16.76 -1.67
N LEU A 75 -5.20 15.44 -1.95
CA LEU A 75 -5.73 14.37 -1.11
C LEU A 75 -4.73 13.84 -0.07
N TYR A 76 -3.45 14.23 -0.13
CA TYR A 76 -2.47 13.74 0.86
C TYR A 76 -2.86 14.12 2.28
N LEU A 77 -3.32 15.35 2.47
CA LEU A 77 -3.76 15.82 3.79
C LEU A 77 -4.94 15.00 4.34
N ASP A 78 -5.90 14.60 3.49
CA ASP A 78 -7.01 13.75 3.91
C ASP A 78 -6.51 12.42 4.51
N VAL A 79 -5.56 11.76 3.84
CA VAL A 79 -4.98 10.51 4.31
C VAL A 79 -4.17 10.71 5.60
N PHE A 80 -3.32 11.74 5.66
CA PHE A 80 -2.55 12.06 6.86
C PHE A 80 -3.43 12.39 8.07
N GLN A 81 -4.52 13.14 7.86
CA GLN A 81 -5.47 13.44 8.94
C GLN A 81 -6.16 12.17 9.46
N LYS A 82 -6.54 11.22 8.59
CA LYS A 82 -7.08 9.93 8.98
C LYS A 82 -6.06 9.11 9.78
N ILE A 83 -4.80 9.09 9.35
CA ILE A 83 -3.70 8.43 10.07
C ILE A 83 -3.49 9.09 11.44
N ARG A 84 -3.45 10.41 11.51
CA ARG A 84 -3.30 11.16 12.76
C ARG A 84 -4.47 10.94 13.72
N ALA A 85 -5.70 10.95 13.20
CA ALA A 85 -6.91 10.70 13.98
C ALA A 85 -6.91 9.32 14.65
N MET A 86 -6.32 8.32 13.99
CA MET A 86 -6.11 6.98 14.54
C MET A 86 -5.11 6.97 15.71
N GLY A 87 -4.30 8.01 15.86
CA GLY A 87 -3.31 8.12 16.93
C GLY A 87 -1.88 7.86 16.48
N PHE A 88 -1.67 7.54 15.22
CA PHE A 88 -0.36 7.35 14.62
C PHE A 88 0.39 8.69 14.54
N ASN A 89 1.69 8.65 14.70
CA ASN A 89 2.55 9.83 14.74
C ASN A 89 3.67 9.84 13.69
N MET A 90 3.81 8.77 12.92
CA MET A 90 4.77 8.69 11.82
C MET A 90 4.15 8.00 10.61
N VAL A 91 4.65 8.29 9.42
CA VAL A 91 4.38 7.60 8.17
C VAL A 91 5.70 7.30 7.48
N SER A 92 5.82 6.09 6.98
CA SER A 92 6.90 5.63 6.12
C SER A 92 6.47 5.71 4.66
N PHE A 93 7.38 6.09 3.75
CA PHE A 93 7.04 6.24 2.34
C PHE A 93 8.20 5.89 1.41
N TYR A 94 7.89 5.24 0.30
CA TYR A 94 8.82 5.02 -0.80
C TYR A 94 8.75 6.12 -1.85
N VAL A 95 9.82 6.21 -2.66
CA VAL A 95 9.86 6.94 -3.94
C VAL A 95 10.20 5.94 -5.04
N ASP A 96 9.42 5.92 -6.10
CA ASP A 96 9.65 5.04 -7.26
C ASP A 96 10.61 5.73 -8.24
N TRP A 97 11.84 5.20 -8.35
CA TRP A 97 12.87 5.73 -9.24
C TRP A 97 12.42 5.71 -10.72
N ALA A 98 11.69 4.67 -11.15
CA ALA A 98 11.22 4.56 -12.54
C ALA A 98 10.29 5.70 -12.96
N LEU A 99 9.52 6.26 -12.01
CA LEU A 99 8.62 7.39 -12.28
C LEU A 99 9.35 8.72 -12.43
N VAL A 100 10.42 8.92 -11.66
CA VAL A 100 11.12 10.21 -11.60
C VAL A 100 12.36 10.28 -12.50
N GLU A 101 12.87 9.14 -12.99
CA GLU A 101 13.99 9.06 -13.92
C GLU A 101 13.76 7.95 -14.97
N GLY A 102 12.67 8.03 -15.70
CA GLY A 102 12.33 7.09 -16.78
C GLY A 102 13.34 7.04 -17.93
N LYS A 103 14.19 8.06 -18.07
CA LYS A 103 15.34 8.13 -18.97
C LYS A 103 16.61 8.43 -18.18
N PRO A 104 17.73 7.74 -18.45
CA PRO A 104 18.98 7.96 -17.73
C PRO A 104 19.41 9.42 -17.70
N GLY A 105 19.62 9.97 -16.50
CA GLY A 105 20.11 11.35 -16.31
C GLY A 105 19.04 12.44 -16.40
N GLU A 106 17.79 12.11 -16.73
CA GLU A 106 16.66 13.06 -16.79
C GLU A 106 15.76 12.91 -15.56
N PHE A 107 16.20 13.42 -14.43
CA PHE A 107 15.41 13.40 -13.20
C PHE A 107 14.30 14.46 -13.22
N ARG A 108 13.06 14.07 -12.83
CA ARG A 108 11.88 14.91 -12.75
C ARG A 108 11.05 14.56 -11.48
N ALA A 109 10.86 15.52 -10.60
CA ALA A 109 10.02 15.41 -9.43
C ALA A 109 9.11 16.64 -9.33
N ASP A 110 8.45 16.99 -10.44
CA ASP A 110 7.52 18.09 -10.58
C ASP A 110 6.07 17.59 -10.78
N GLY A 111 5.09 18.50 -10.74
CA GLY A 111 3.68 18.17 -10.92
C GLY A 111 3.19 17.12 -9.90
N ILE A 112 2.58 16.04 -10.39
CA ILE A 112 2.05 14.95 -9.54
C ILE A 112 3.15 14.10 -8.90
N PHE A 113 4.40 14.25 -9.32
CA PHE A 113 5.57 13.56 -8.74
C PHE A 113 6.31 14.40 -7.70
N SER A 114 5.86 15.66 -7.46
CA SER A 114 6.46 16.51 -6.43
C SER A 114 6.18 15.97 -5.03
N LEU A 115 7.23 15.85 -4.21
CA LEU A 115 7.13 15.46 -2.81
C LEU A 115 6.82 16.63 -1.87
N GLU A 116 6.94 17.88 -2.33
CA GLU A 116 6.68 19.05 -1.49
C GLU A 116 5.26 19.10 -0.91
N PRO A 117 4.18 18.83 -1.70
CA PRO A 117 2.83 18.74 -1.14
C PRO A 117 2.66 17.63 -0.12
N PHE A 118 3.38 16.50 -0.28
CA PHE A 118 3.36 15.39 0.67
C PHE A 118 3.98 15.78 2.01
N PHE A 119 5.14 16.43 1.97
CA PHE A 119 5.80 16.94 3.19
C PHE A 119 4.98 18.00 3.89
N LYS A 120 4.38 18.92 3.12
CA LYS A 120 3.48 19.95 3.66
C LYS A 120 2.27 19.32 4.35
N ALA A 121 1.62 18.36 3.72
CA ALA A 121 0.45 17.66 4.28
C ALA A 121 0.80 16.89 5.57
N ALA A 122 1.95 16.20 5.60
CA ALA A 122 2.45 15.53 6.80
C ALA A 122 2.69 16.53 7.95
N THR A 123 3.33 17.67 7.65
CA THR A 123 3.59 18.74 8.62
C THR A 123 2.28 19.32 9.17
N GLU A 124 1.31 19.62 8.29
CA GLU A 124 0.01 20.18 8.67
C GLU A 124 -0.79 19.21 9.54
N ALA A 125 -0.76 17.92 9.23
CA ALA A 125 -1.38 16.89 10.05
C ALA A 125 -0.62 16.60 11.37
N GLY A 126 0.61 17.07 11.52
CA GLY A 126 1.46 16.78 12.68
C GLY A 126 1.97 15.33 12.71
N VAL A 127 2.36 14.79 11.55
CA VAL A 127 2.86 13.43 11.37
C VAL A 127 4.30 13.49 10.91
N TYR A 128 5.19 12.75 11.58
CA TYR A 128 6.60 12.61 11.17
C TYR A 128 6.73 11.65 9.98
N LEU A 129 7.88 11.70 9.31
CA LEU A 129 8.14 10.86 8.15
C LEU A 129 9.44 10.06 8.29
N LEU A 130 9.38 8.80 7.84
CA LEU A 130 10.52 7.95 7.53
C LEU A 130 10.64 7.87 5.99
N ALA A 131 11.71 8.43 5.43
CA ALA A 131 11.95 8.44 4.00
C ALA A 131 12.70 7.18 3.55
N ARG A 132 12.16 6.47 2.55
CA ARG A 132 12.71 5.20 2.02
C ARG A 132 12.87 5.29 0.48
N PRO A 133 13.82 6.12 -0.02
CA PRO A 133 13.95 6.32 -1.48
C PRO A 133 14.64 5.16 -2.23
N GLY A 134 15.14 4.17 -1.57
CA GLY A 134 15.87 3.07 -2.20
C GLY A 134 17.40 3.28 -2.26
N PRO A 135 18.04 2.94 -3.41
CA PRO A 135 17.56 2.91 -4.80
C PRO A 135 16.60 1.75 -5.17
N TYR A 136 16.65 0.62 -4.49
CA TYR A 136 15.68 -0.47 -4.60
C TYR A 136 14.63 -0.35 -3.51
N ILE A 137 13.33 -0.50 -3.85
CA ILE A 137 12.24 -0.33 -2.89
C ILE A 137 11.33 -1.55 -2.74
N ASN A 138 11.39 -2.53 -3.64
CA ASN A 138 10.42 -3.63 -3.74
C ASN A 138 9.00 -3.10 -4.00
N ALA A 139 8.21 -2.91 -2.99
CA ALA A 139 6.90 -2.23 -2.98
C ALA A 139 5.86 -2.82 -3.94
N GLU A 140 6.09 -4.02 -4.47
CA GLU A 140 5.28 -4.70 -5.50
C GLU A 140 5.00 -3.78 -6.70
N VAL A 141 6.01 -3.00 -7.08
CA VAL A 141 6.04 -2.19 -8.30
C VAL A 141 6.96 -2.80 -9.35
N SER A 142 6.77 -2.42 -10.60
CA SER A 142 7.58 -2.88 -11.73
C SER A 142 9.08 -2.71 -11.44
N GLY A 143 9.83 -3.82 -11.51
CA GLY A 143 11.27 -3.83 -11.24
C GLY A 143 11.68 -3.55 -9.80
N GLY A 144 10.73 -3.51 -8.85
CA GLY A 144 11.00 -3.05 -7.48
C GLY A 144 11.38 -1.57 -7.41
N GLY A 145 10.80 -0.75 -8.27
CA GLY A 145 11.06 0.70 -8.42
C GLY A 145 12.20 1.05 -9.37
N TYR A 146 12.89 0.07 -9.91
CA TYR A 146 13.97 0.30 -10.87
C TYR A 146 13.43 0.72 -12.25
N PRO A 147 14.02 1.76 -12.88
CA PRO A 147 13.68 2.13 -14.23
C PRO A 147 14.11 1.06 -15.24
N GLY A 148 13.32 0.85 -16.28
CA GLY A 148 13.52 -0.24 -17.23
C GLY A 148 14.85 -0.24 -17.97
N TRP A 149 15.50 0.92 -18.11
CA TRP A 149 16.81 1.04 -18.72
C TRP A 149 17.94 0.34 -17.95
N LEU A 150 17.72 0.02 -16.64
CA LEU A 150 18.66 -0.80 -15.86
C LEU A 150 18.78 -2.24 -16.36
N GLN A 151 17.84 -2.73 -17.16
CA GLN A 151 18.00 -4.02 -17.83
C GLN A 151 19.24 -4.12 -18.72
N ARG A 152 19.75 -2.96 -19.19
CA ARG A 152 20.93 -2.88 -20.04
C ARG A 152 22.26 -2.72 -19.29
N ILE A 153 22.21 -2.58 -17.96
CA ILE A 153 23.41 -2.54 -17.12
C ILE A 153 23.99 -3.95 -17.02
N LYS A 154 25.31 -4.09 -17.29
CA LYS A 154 25.99 -5.40 -17.26
C LYS A 154 26.25 -5.88 -15.83
N GLY A 155 26.66 -4.94 -14.96
CA GLY A 155 26.94 -5.21 -13.56
C GLY A 155 25.72 -5.75 -12.83
N ILE A 156 25.93 -6.57 -11.83
CA ILE A 156 24.88 -7.12 -10.97
C ILE A 156 24.28 -5.98 -10.15
N LEU A 157 22.96 -5.87 -10.18
CA LEU A 157 22.22 -4.86 -9.43
C LEU A 157 22.29 -5.16 -7.92
N ARG A 158 22.24 -4.09 -7.10
CA ARG A 158 22.36 -4.17 -5.65
C ARG A 158 23.73 -4.74 -5.20
N THR A 159 24.80 -4.41 -5.96
CA THR A 159 26.19 -4.72 -5.62
C THR A 159 27.09 -3.52 -5.89
N ASP A 160 28.39 -3.64 -5.59
CA ASP A 160 29.40 -2.63 -5.90
C ASP A 160 29.88 -2.64 -7.36
N ALA A 161 29.09 -3.18 -8.29
CA ALA A 161 29.38 -3.13 -9.71
C ALA A 161 29.43 -1.66 -10.20
N PRO A 162 30.56 -1.21 -10.81
CA PRO A 162 30.79 0.21 -11.05
C PRO A 162 29.76 0.89 -11.95
N ASP A 163 29.22 0.19 -12.94
CA ASP A 163 28.20 0.70 -13.85
C ASP A 163 26.84 0.83 -13.16
N TYR A 164 26.51 -0.08 -12.23
CA TYR A 164 25.31 0.03 -11.42
C TYR A 164 25.45 1.18 -10.39
N LEU A 165 26.56 1.26 -9.67
CA LEU A 165 26.77 2.36 -8.72
C LEU A 165 26.63 3.72 -9.41
N LYS A 166 27.28 3.88 -10.57
CA LYS A 166 27.18 5.11 -11.36
C LYS A 166 25.74 5.40 -11.82
N ALA A 167 24.95 4.37 -12.13
CA ALA A 167 23.55 4.56 -12.54
C ALA A 167 22.70 5.17 -11.40
N THR A 168 23.01 4.87 -10.12
CA THR A 168 22.28 5.41 -8.97
C THR A 168 22.61 6.88 -8.67
N ASP A 169 23.71 7.41 -9.16
CA ASP A 169 24.25 8.72 -8.74
C ASP A 169 23.28 9.88 -8.96
N ASN A 170 22.69 9.96 -10.18
CA ASN A 170 21.81 11.07 -10.52
C ASN A 170 20.53 11.03 -9.69
N TYR A 171 19.92 9.87 -9.56
CA TYR A 171 18.72 9.66 -8.76
C TYR A 171 18.95 10.01 -7.29
N MET A 172 19.94 9.37 -6.66
CA MET A 172 20.21 9.54 -5.23
C MET A 172 20.62 10.97 -4.87
N ALA A 173 21.37 11.65 -5.72
CA ALA A 173 21.73 13.05 -5.51
C ALA A 173 20.50 13.97 -5.52
N ASN A 174 19.60 13.81 -6.49
CA ASN A 174 18.43 14.67 -6.64
C ASN A 174 17.38 14.38 -5.57
N ILE A 175 16.99 13.09 -5.39
CA ILE A 175 15.97 12.72 -4.41
C ILE A 175 16.47 12.97 -2.98
N GLY A 176 17.73 12.69 -2.70
CA GLY A 176 18.36 12.97 -1.42
C GLY A 176 18.35 14.45 -1.08
N ALA A 177 18.64 15.33 -2.05
CA ALA A 177 18.58 16.78 -1.85
C ALA A 177 17.13 17.29 -1.56
N ILE A 178 16.12 16.69 -2.19
CA ILE A 178 14.71 17.00 -1.91
C ILE A 178 14.35 16.59 -0.48
N ILE A 179 14.70 15.37 -0.07
CA ILE A 179 14.43 14.85 1.27
C ILE A 179 15.21 15.63 2.33
N ALA A 180 16.47 15.99 2.06
CA ALA A 180 17.32 16.75 2.98
C ALA A 180 16.69 18.10 3.37
N LYS A 181 16.02 18.78 2.44
CA LYS A 181 15.29 20.04 2.73
C LYS A 181 14.11 19.83 3.69
N ALA A 182 13.52 18.64 3.67
CA ALA A 182 12.35 18.29 4.48
C ALA A 182 12.71 17.65 5.83
N GLN A 183 13.98 17.57 6.21
CA GLN A 183 14.40 17.04 7.50
C GLN A 183 13.96 17.92 8.67
N ILE A 184 13.80 17.32 9.84
CA ILE A 184 13.44 18.03 11.08
C ILE A 184 14.43 19.13 11.43
N THR A 185 15.70 18.97 11.11
CA THR A 185 16.74 19.98 11.27
C THR A 185 16.51 21.24 10.45
N ASN A 186 15.72 21.14 9.38
CA ASN A 186 15.31 22.24 8.52
C ASN A 186 13.82 22.65 8.75
N GLY A 187 13.21 22.14 9.83
CA GLY A 187 11.80 22.43 10.18
C GLY A 187 10.78 21.53 9.48
N GLY A 188 11.20 20.56 8.69
CA GLY A 188 10.33 19.60 8.00
C GLY A 188 9.94 18.39 8.85
N PRO A 189 9.16 17.45 8.29
CA PRO A 189 8.64 16.29 9.01
C PRO A 189 9.56 15.08 9.03
N VAL A 190 10.61 15.00 8.18
CA VAL A 190 11.45 13.81 8.05
C VAL A 190 12.38 13.68 9.25
N ILE A 191 12.27 12.54 9.96
CA ILE A 191 13.05 12.25 11.16
C ILE A 191 14.00 11.05 11.02
N LEU A 192 13.74 10.17 10.06
CA LEU A 192 14.51 8.96 9.77
C LEU A 192 14.68 8.80 8.26
N PHE A 193 15.74 8.12 7.86
CA PHE A 193 16.02 7.78 6.46
C PHE A 193 16.45 6.32 6.36
N GLN A 194 15.88 5.57 5.43
CA GLN A 194 16.24 4.19 5.14
C GLN A 194 16.95 4.10 3.79
N PRO A 195 18.26 3.77 3.75
CA PRO A 195 18.93 3.39 2.52
C PRO A 195 18.57 1.95 2.16
N GLU A 196 18.32 1.66 0.88
CA GLU A 196 17.97 0.32 0.39
C GLU A 196 16.66 -0.21 0.93
N ASN A 197 16.32 -1.46 0.64
CA ASN A 197 15.16 -2.16 1.17
C ASN A 197 15.41 -3.66 1.27
N GLU A 198 15.15 -4.25 2.45
CA GLU A 198 15.29 -5.69 2.70
C GLU A 198 16.60 -6.28 2.14
N TYR A 199 17.73 -5.65 2.42
CA TYR A 199 19.04 -6.10 1.97
C TYR A 199 19.55 -7.22 2.86
N SER A 200 18.84 -8.38 2.86
CA SER A 200 19.01 -9.43 3.88
C SER A 200 19.62 -10.73 3.37
N GLY A 201 19.84 -10.86 2.06
CA GLY A 201 20.42 -12.07 1.46
C GLY A 201 20.82 -11.83 0.01
N ALA A 202 21.75 -12.61 -0.51
CA ALA A 202 22.17 -12.57 -1.91
C ALA A 202 22.55 -13.97 -2.41
N SER A 203 22.40 -14.16 -3.73
CA SER A 203 22.92 -15.35 -4.43
C SER A 203 24.35 -15.17 -4.93
N VAL A 204 24.99 -14.04 -4.63
CA VAL A 204 26.33 -13.65 -5.05
C VAL A 204 27.16 -13.24 -3.85
N SER A 205 28.48 -13.52 -3.91
CA SER A 205 29.44 -13.15 -2.87
C SER A 205 30.26 -11.91 -3.29
N PRO A 206 30.65 -11.02 -2.35
CA PRO A 206 30.40 -11.12 -0.90
C PRO A 206 28.97 -10.69 -0.52
N PHE A 207 28.42 -11.30 0.55
CA PHE A 207 27.22 -10.80 1.19
C PHE A 207 27.46 -10.73 2.71
N PRO A 208 27.04 -9.65 3.40
CA PRO A 208 26.58 -8.38 2.81
C PRO A 208 27.69 -7.71 1.98
N ASN A 209 27.31 -7.09 0.87
CA ASN A 209 28.22 -6.25 0.09
C ASN A 209 28.37 -4.88 0.79
N LYS A 210 29.28 -4.81 1.74
CA LYS A 210 29.51 -3.63 2.59
C LYS A 210 29.87 -2.38 1.79
N LYS A 211 30.65 -2.53 0.71
CA LYS A 211 31.01 -1.41 -0.17
C LYS A 211 29.80 -0.81 -0.86
N TYR A 212 28.88 -1.65 -1.30
CA TYR A 212 27.63 -1.19 -1.90
C TYR A 212 26.79 -0.40 -0.87
N MET A 213 26.54 -0.98 0.31
CA MET A 213 25.77 -0.30 1.34
C MET A 213 26.42 1.02 1.78
N GLN A 214 27.75 1.04 1.95
CA GLN A 214 28.48 2.26 2.28
C GLN A 214 28.32 3.31 1.17
N TYR A 215 28.37 2.89 -0.11
CA TYR A 215 28.18 3.80 -1.22
C TYR A 215 26.81 4.48 -1.20
N VAL A 216 25.73 3.72 -0.95
CA VAL A 216 24.37 4.27 -0.83
C VAL A 216 24.27 5.23 0.37
N ILE A 217 24.87 4.88 1.50
CA ILE A 217 24.94 5.73 2.69
C ILE A 217 25.68 7.04 2.36
N ASP A 218 26.84 6.95 1.70
CA ASP A 218 27.65 8.10 1.32
C ASP A 218 26.91 9.03 0.35
N GLN A 219 26.15 8.48 -0.60
CA GLN A 219 25.26 9.26 -1.48
C GLN A 219 24.22 10.03 -0.67
N ALA A 220 23.55 9.39 0.29
CA ALA A 220 22.58 10.04 1.16
C ALA A 220 23.21 11.16 1.99
N ARG A 221 24.35 10.89 2.64
CA ARG A 221 25.09 11.88 3.44
C ARG A 221 25.61 13.05 2.59
N LYS A 222 26.12 12.77 1.39
CA LYS A 222 26.55 13.79 0.43
C LYS A 222 25.38 14.67 -0.05
N ALA A 223 24.20 14.13 -0.17
CA ALA A 223 22.97 14.88 -0.51
C ALA A 223 22.46 15.75 0.64
N GLY A 224 23.03 15.65 1.85
CA GLY A 224 22.70 16.45 3.01
C GLY A 224 21.78 15.75 4.03
N ILE A 225 21.62 14.45 3.95
CA ILE A 225 20.87 13.69 4.97
C ILE A 225 21.69 13.63 6.26
N VAL A 226 21.16 14.16 7.36
CA VAL A 226 21.79 14.18 8.68
C VAL A 226 20.98 13.42 9.75
N VAL A 227 19.69 13.14 9.50
CA VAL A 227 18.87 12.31 10.39
C VAL A 227 19.41 10.88 10.48
N PRO A 228 19.06 10.12 11.55
CA PRO A 228 19.50 8.74 11.69
C PRO A 228 19.08 7.84 10.53
N LEU A 229 19.95 6.88 10.21
CA LEU A 229 19.68 5.84 9.22
C LEU A 229 19.12 4.60 9.90
N ILE A 230 18.11 3.99 9.29
CA ILE A 230 17.48 2.75 9.73
C ILE A 230 17.46 1.74 8.58
N ASP A 231 17.48 0.45 8.87
CA ASP A 231 17.24 -0.61 7.89
C ASP A 231 15.94 -1.39 8.17
N ASN A 232 15.64 -2.36 7.29
CA ASN A 232 14.52 -3.28 7.44
C ASN A 232 14.86 -4.65 6.85
N ASP A 233 15.70 -5.41 7.54
CA ASP A 233 15.95 -6.80 7.13
C ASP A 233 14.62 -7.56 6.93
N SER A 234 14.54 -8.46 5.93
CA SER A 234 13.33 -9.29 5.72
C SER A 234 13.14 -10.38 6.81
N TYR A 235 14.10 -10.52 7.69
CA TYR A 235 14.09 -11.34 8.91
C TYR A 235 15.17 -10.84 9.87
N PRO A 236 15.17 -11.17 11.16
CA PRO A 236 16.14 -10.63 12.13
C PRO A 236 17.55 -11.21 11.94
N GLY A 237 18.18 -10.87 10.79
CA GLY A 237 19.50 -11.34 10.40
C GLY A 237 20.66 -10.50 10.93
N GLY A 238 20.44 -9.24 11.28
CA GLY A 238 21.47 -8.30 11.73
C GLY A 238 22.32 -7.75 10.59
N THR A 239 21.84 -7.79 9.36
CA THR A 239 22.55 -7.27 8.20
C THR A 239 22.64 -5.74 8.31
N GLY A 240 23.85 -5.18 8.27
CA GLY A 240 24.04 -3.73 8.41
C GLY A 240 23.72 -3.16 9.79
N ALA A 241 23.50 -4.01 10.82
CA ALA A 241 23.23 -3.55 12.18
C ALA A 241 24.41 -2.75 12.76
N PRO A 242 24.16 -1.82 13.71
CA PRO A 242 25.21 -1.08 14.39
C PRO A 242 26.29 -2.00 14.98
N GLY A 243 27.58 -1.67 14.74
CA GLY A 243 28.75 -2.48 15.15
C GLY A 243 29.20 -3.51 14.11
N THR A 244 28.55 -3.59 12.93
CA THR A 244 28.97 -4.46 11.82
C THR A 244 30.07 -3.81 10.95
N GLY A 245 30.27 -2.50 11.08
CA GLY A 245 31.36 -1.74 10.43
C GLY A 245 30.89 -1.08 9.12
N GLU A 246 31.71 -1.11 8.08
CA GLU A 246 31.39 -0.48 6.79
C GLU A 246 29.98 -0.87 6.31
N GLY A 247 29.16 0.11 5.92
CA GLY A 247 27.78 -0.07 5.46
C GLY A 247 26.74 -0.25 6.58
N GLU A 248 27.11 -0.01 7.85
CA GLU A 248 26.18 -0.09 8.98
C GLU A 248 25.24 1.12 9.04
N VAL A 249 24.01 0.90 9.46
CA VAL A 249 23.04 1.93 9.79
C VAL A 249 23.14 2.36 11.27
N ASP A 250 22.34 3.38 11.65
CA ASP A 250 22.32 3.88 13.03
C ASP A 250 21.35 3.09 13.92
N ILE A 251 20.24 2.61 13.34
CA ILE A 251 19.16 1.88 14.02
C ILE A 251 18.83 0.63 13.20
N TYR A 252 18.85 -0.54 13.85
CA TYR A 252 18.49 -1.79 13.21
C TYR A 252 16.98 -2.04 13.25
N GLY A 253 16.38 -2.41 12.12
CA GLY A 253 15.02 -2.85 11.97
C GLY A 253 14.90 -4.15 11.17
N PHE A 254 13.75 -4.80 11.25
CA PHE A 254 13.43 -5.96 10.40
C PHE A 254 11.93 -6.07 10.15
N ASP A 255 11.58 -6.66 9.02
CA ASP A 255 10.20 -6.93 8.61
C ASP A 255 9.74 -8.32 9.09
N SER A 256 8.43 -8.50 9.22
CA SER A 256 7.84 -9.78 9.60
C SER A 256 6.46 -9.96 8.99
N TYR A 257 6.23 -11.12 8.41
CA TYR A 257 4.94 -11.58 7.87
C TYR A 257 4.53 -12.89 8.57
N PRO A 258 3.97 -12.82 9.78
CA PRO A 258 3.75 -14.00 10.64
C PRO A 258 2.75 -15.02 10.06
N LEU A 259 1.87 -14.61 9.14
CA LEU A 259 0.93 -15.48 8.42
C LEU A 259 1.38 -15.80 6.99
N GLY A 260 2.60 -15.39 6.59
CA GLY A 260 3.08 -15.40 5.22
C GLY A 260 2.80 -14.10 4.47
N PHE A 261 3.43 -13.94 3.31
CA PHE A 261 3.39 -12.69 2.54
C PHE A 261 2.07 -12.53 1.77
N ASP A 262 1.68 -13.54 1.01
CA ASP A 262 0.50 -13.48 0.16
C ASP A 262 -0.77 -14.05 0.81
N CYS A 263 -1.92 -13.70 0.23
CA CYS A 263 -3.23 -14.11 0.72
C CYS A 263 -3.46 -15.63 0.72
N PHE A 264 -2.81 -16.39 -0.16
CA PHE A 264 -2.89 -17.86 -0.17
C PHE A 264 -2.22 -18.48 1.06
N GLN A 265 -1.22 -17.78 1.61
CA GLN A 265 -0.52 -18.17 2.83
C GLN A 265 -1.18 -17.60 4.09
N GLY A 266 -2.06 -16.61 3.95
CA GLY A 266 -2.70 -15.89 5.04
C GLY A 266 -2.22 -14.46 5.24
N GLY A 267 -1.38 -13.95 4.32
CA GLY A 267 -0.86 -12.58 4.34
C GLY A 267 -1.78 -11.53 3.73
N SER A 268 -1.22 -10.37 3.44
CA SER A 268 -1.97 -9.19 2.96
C SER A 268 -1.94 -9.02 1.45
N TYR A 269 -0.86 -9.46 0.78
CA TYR A 269 -0.71 -9.28 -0.65
C TYR A 269 -1.61 -10.23 -1.44
N ASP A 270 -2.28 -9.73 -2.48
CA ASP A 270 -3.13 -10.53 -3.36
C ASP A 270 -2.71 -10.42 -4.82
N PRO A 271 -2.28 -11.51 -5.46
CA PRO A 271 -1.83 -11.50 -6.85
C PRO A 271 -2.98 -11.65 -7.85
N PHE A 272 -2.69 -11.51 -9.15
CA PHE A 272 -3.59 -11.93 -10.22
C PHE A 272 -4.08 -13.37 -10.01
N GLY A 273 -5.39 -13.59 -10.16
CA GLY A 273 -6.03 -14.88 -9.92
C GLY A 273 -6.15 -15.25 -8.44
N GLY A 274 -5.95 -14.28 -7.54
CA GLY A 274 -6.16 -14.42 -6.12
C GLY A 274 -7.62 -14.31 -5.68
N TYR A 275 -7.83 -14.02 -4.40
CA TYR A 275 -9.17 -13.96 -3.79
C TYR A 275 -9.79 -12.56 -3.85
N GLY A 276 -9.00 -11.52 -4.11
CA GLY A 276 -9.38 -10.11 -3.98
C GLY A 276 -9.16 -9.57 -2.57
N TYR A 277 -8.74 -8.31 -2.46
CA TYR A 277 -8.37 -7.69 -1.19
C TYR A 277 -9.49 -7.68 -0.15
N ASP A 278 -10.77 -7.63 -0.55
CA ASP A 278 -11.89 -7.72 0.40
C ASP A 278 -12.01 -9.10 1.07
N GLN A 279 -11.51 -10.17 0.43
CA GLN A 279 -11.44 -11.49 1.06
C GLN A 279 -10.14 -11.62 1.89
N CYS A 280 -9.02 -11.17 1.36
CA CYS A 280 -7.72 -11.21 2.04
C CYS A 280 -7.73 -10.39 3.33
N TYR A 281 -8.39 -9.23 3.33
CA TYR A 281 -8.59 -8.41 4.52
C TYR A 281 -9.15 -9.20 5.71
N LYS A 282 -10.01 -10.20 5.48
CA LYS A 282 -10.59 -11.01 6.57
C LYS A 282 -9.56 -11.81 7.35
N LEU A 283 -8.41 -12.11 6.76
CA LEU A 283 -7.30 -12.83 7.40
C LEU A 283 -6.48 -11.91 8.32
N VAL A 284 -6.31 -10.66 7.89
CA VAL A 284 -5.50 -9.63 8.58
C VAL A 284 -6.39 -8.49 9.11
N ASN A 285 -7.55 -8.83 9.62
CA ASN A 285 -8.57 -7.92 10.14
C ASN A 285 -8.23 -7.34 11.52
N HIS A 286 -9.22 -6.73 12.18
CA HIS A 286 -9.09 -6.17 13.52
C HIS A 286 -8.68 -7.18 14.60
N GLU A 287 -9.14 -8.44 14.50
CA GLU A 287 -8.77 -9.49 15.45
C GLU A 287 -7.29 -9.89 15.31
N PHE A 288 -6.81 -9.97 14.08
CA PHE A 288 -5.38 -10.18 13.81
C PHE A 288 -4.55 -9.04 14.40
N SER A 289 -4.90 -7.77 14.10
CA SER A 289 -4.19 -6.60 14.63
C SER A 289 -4.16 -6.63 16.17
N ARG A 290 -5.30 -6.92 16.81
CA ARG A 290 -5.39 -6.98 18.27
C ARG A 290 -4.37 -7.92 18.91
N VAL A 291 -4.14 -9.08 18.31
CA VAL A 291 -3.16 -10.04 18.82
C VAL A 291 -1.73 -9.67 18.43
N PHE A 292 -1.54 -9.33 17.16
CA PHE A 292 -0.22 -9.10 16.59
C PHE A 292 0.43 -7.82 17.14
N ASP A 293 -0.31 -6.71 17.15
CA ASP A 293 0.21 -5.41 17.58
C ASP A 293 0.59 -5.46 19.06
N LYS A 294 -0.29 -6.02 19.93
CA LYS A 294 -0.01 -6.17 21.36
C LYS A 294 1.18 -7.09 21.65
N ASN A 295 1.37 -8.17 20.87
CA ASN A 295 2.54 -9.04 21.02
C ASN A 295 3.84 -8.32 20.65
N ASN A 296 3.84 -7.49 19.59
CA ASN A 296 5.02 -6.69 19.24
C ASN A 296 5.36 -5.68 20.33
N LEU A 297 4.35 -5.00 20.89
CA LEU A 297 4.56 -4.08 22.00
C LEU A 297 5.10 -4.81 23.24
N ALA A 298 4.55 -5.99 23.56
CA ALA A 298 5.03 -6.83 24.65
C ALA A 298 6.46 -7.34 24.45
N ALA A 299 6.89 -7.47 23.21
CA ALA A 299 8.27 -7.80 22.86
C ALA A 299 9.24 -6.60 22.93
N GLY A 300 8.73 -5.38 23.18
CA GLY A 300 9.53 -4.17 23.32
C GLY A 300 9.78 -3.43 22.02
N VAL A 301 8.95 -3.65 20.99
CA VAL A 301 9.01 -2.87 19.77
C VAL A 301 8.71 -1.40 20.06
N ASN A 302 9.57 -0.49 19.60
CA ASN A 302 9.50 0.95 19.84
C ASN A 302 9.38 1.80 18.58
N ILE A 303 9.63 1.20 17.42
CA ILE A 303 9.27 1.74 16.10
C ILE A 303 8.42 0.66 15.43
N PHE A 304 7.12 0.87 15.36
CA PHE A 304 6.16 -0.07 14.80
C PHE A 304 5.58 0.51 13.52
N ASN A 305 5.93 -0.08 12.38
CA ASN A 305 5.50 0.40 11.06
C ASN A 305 4.66 -0.67 10.35
N ILE A 306 3.42 -0.36 10.06
CA ILE A 306 2.44 -1.28 9.45
C ILE A 306 2.47 -1.11 7.94
N TYR A 307 2.76 -2.19 7.23
CA TYR A 307 2.72 -2.25 5.78
C TYR A 307 1.41 -2.94 5.32
N MET A 308 0.35 -2.23 4.82
CA MET A 308 0.16 -0.81 4.52
C MET A 308 -0.88 -0.21 5.49
N ILE A 309 -0.78 1.11 5.76
CA ILE A 309 -1.85 1.86 6.41
C ILE A 309 -2.84 2.40 5.37
N PHE A 310 -2.34 2.78 4.20
CA PHE A 310 -3.08 3.14 2.99
C PHE A 310 -2.31 2.65 1.76
N GLY A 311 -2.85 1.67 1.05
CA GLY A 311 -2.18 1.04 -0.09
C GLY A 311 -2.25 1.87 -1.38
N GLY A 312 -3.43 2.38 -1.72
CA GLY A 312 -3.66 3.15 -2.95
C GLY A 312 -3.74 2.27 -4.20
N THR A 313 -3.39 2.84 -5.35
CA THR A 313 -3.63 2.25 -6.67
C THR A 313 -2.34 2.16 -7.48
N ASN A 314 -2.08 1.00 -8.08
CA ASN A 314 -1.07 0.81 -9.12
C ASN A 314 -1.64 1.29 -10.47
N TRP A 315 -1.86 2.60 -10.60
CA TRP A 315 -2.33 3.18 -11.85
C TRP A 315 -1.25 3.10 -12.95
N GLY A 316 -1.65 3.20 -14.22
CA GLY A 316 -0.72 3.03 -15.33
C GLY A 316 -0.13 1.62 -15.35
N ASN A 317 1.18 1.55 -15.56
CA ASN A 317 1.97 0.34 -15.58
C ASN A 317 2.87 0.20 -14.33
N LEU A 318 2.40 0.69 -13.17
CA LEU A 318 3.16 0.68 -11.91
C LEU A 318 3.36 -0.73 -11.35
N GLY A 319 2.34 -1.58 -11.39
CA GLY A 319 2.38 -2.89 -10.77
C GLY A 319 3.46 -3.82 -11.31
N HIS A 320 4.04 -4.66 -10.47
CA HIS A 320 4.91 -5.74 -10.89
C HIS A 320 4.09 -6.88 -11.55
N PRO A 321 4.75 -7.89 -12.20
CA PRO A 321 4.05 -8.81 -13.12
C PRO A 321 2.87 -9.58 -12.55
N ASN A 322 2.80 -9.84 -11.26
CA ASN A 322 1.68 -10.55 -10.66
C ASN A 322 0.72 -9.64 -9.88
N GLY A 323 1.00 -8.33 -9.80
CA GLY A 323 0.16 -7.34 -9.12
C GLY A 323 -0.89 -6.73 -10.04
N TYR A 324 -2.13 -6.71 -9.61
CA TYR A 324 -3.21 -6.02 -10.34
C TYR A 324 -3.31 -4.53 -9.93
N THR A 325 -4.26 -3.81 -10.55
CA THR A 325 -4.34 -2.34 -10.40
C THR A 325 -4.60 -1.89 -8.97
N SER A 326 -5.48 -2.55 -8.21
CA SER A 326 -5.66 -2.23 -6.80
C SER A 326 -4.41 -2.61 -6.00
N TYR A 327 -4.01 -1.74 -5.08
CA TYR A 327 -3.02 -2.03 -4.04
C TYR A 327 -3.62 -1.77 -2.66
N ASP A 328 -4.88 -2.13 -2.47
CA ASP A 328 -5.60 -1.93 -1.20
C ASP A 328 -4.89 -2.61 -0.01
N TYR A 329 -4.25 -3.76 -0.23
CA TYR A 329 -3.42 -4.50 0.72
C TYR A 329 -4.14 -4.93 2.00
N GLY A 330 -5.45 -4.85 2.07
CA GLY A 330 -6.21 -5.04 3.30
C GLY A 330 -5.91 -3.99 4.37
N ALA A 331 -5.49 -2.80 3.94
CA ALA A 331 -5.11 -1.68 4.80
C ALA A 331 -6.28 -1.20 5.65
N SER A 332 -5.98 -0.51 6.75
CA SER A 332 -7.01 0.08 7.62
C SER A 332 -7.77 1.22 6.94
N ILE A 333 -7.11 1.98 6.07
CA ILE A 333 -7.72 2.96 5.18
C ILE A 333 -7.82 2.33 3.80
N ARG A 334 -9.03 2.17 3.26
CA ARG A 334 -9.27 1.53 1.96
C ARG A 334 -8.61 2.30 0.80
N GLU A 335 -8.46 1.65 -0.35
CA GLU A 335 -7.98 2.27 -1.59
C GLU A 335 -8.78 3.53 -1.96
N ASP A 336 -10.10 3.53 -1.76
CA ASP A 336 -11.00 4.67 -1.96
C ASP A 336 -11.00 5.69 -0.80
N ARG A 337 -10.09 5.52 0.16
CA ARG A 337 -9.89 6.35 1.38
C ARG A 337 -11.01 6.24 2.42
N TYR A 338 -11.94 5.33 2.27
CA TYR A 338 -12.99 5.06 3.26
C TYR A 338 -12.40 4.37 4.51
N ILE A 339 -12.95 4.64 5.71
CA ILE A 339 -12.46 4.12 6.99
C ILE A 339 -13.52 3.26 7.71
N ASP A 340 -14.24 2.43 6.96
CA ASP A 340 -15.31 1.57 7.47
C ASP A 340 -14.82 0.21 8.01
N ARG A 341 -13.52 -0.09 7.88
CA ARG A 341 -12.94 -1.33 8.40
C ARG A 341 -12.72 -1.25 9.90
N GLU A 342 -13.19 -2.24 10.66
CA GLU A 342 -12.97 -2.33 12.11
C GLU A 342 -11.49 -2.34 12.49
N LYS A 343 -10.60 -2.76 11.58
CA LYS A 343 -9.14 -2.69 11.73
C LYS A 343 -8.67 -1.25 12.02
N TYR A 344 -9.23 -0.24 11.33
CA TYR A 344 -8.96 1.17 11.58
C TYR A 344 -9.29 1.55 13.03
N SER A 345 -10.48 1.14 13.49
CA SER A 345 -10.95 1.43 14.85
C SER A 345 -10.15 0.69 15.91
N GLN A 346 -9.78 -0.58 15.66
CA GLN A 346 -8.95 -1.37 16.58
C GLN A 346 -7.55 -0.74 16.75
N MET A 347 -6.91 -0.36 15.68
CA MET A 347 -5.61 0.32 15.73
C MET A 347 -5.69 1.66 16.46
N LYS A 348 -6.82 2.39 16.33
CA LYS A 348 -7.07 3.61 17.08
C LYS A 348 -7.11 3.35 18.59
N LEU A 349 -7.78 2.30 19.06
CA LEU A 349 -7.84 1.98 20.47
C LEU A 349 -6.42 1.76 21.05
N GLU A 350 -5.58 1.04 20.37
CA GLU A 350 -4.23 0.74 20.80
C GLU A 350 -3.31 1.96 20.76
N ALA A 351 -3.30 2.69 19.63
CA ALA A 351 -2.46 3.86 19.48
C ALA A 351 -2.81 4.98 20.48
N GLN A 352 -4.10 5.18 20.78
CA GLN A 352 -4.52 6.17 21.78
C GLN A 352 -4.13 5.78 23.20
N PHE A 353 -4.21 4.48 23.55
CA PHE A 353 -3.71 3.97 24.83
C PHE A 353 -2.19 4.23 24.98
N MET A 354 -1.42 3.96 23.92
CA MET A 354 0.04 4.19 23.95
C MET A 354 0.39 5.67 24.19
N ARG A 355 -0.39 6.60 23.65
CA ARG A 355 -0.17 8.04 23.82
C ARG A 355 -0.35 8.54 25.26
N VAL A 356 -1.13 7.84 26.08
CA VAL A 356 -1.35 8.16 27.50
C VAL A 356 -0.61 7.21 28.45
N SER A 357 0.26 6.34 27.93
CA SER A 357 1.00 5.33 28.68
C SER A 357 2.52 5.42 28.46
N PRO A 358 3.17 6.56 28.69
CA PRO A 358 4.61 6.72 28.43
C PRO A 358 5.49 5.75 29.23
N SER A 359 5.02 5.27 30.37
CA SER A 359 5.73 4.27 31.19
C SER A 359 5.95 2.93 30.51
N ILE A 360 5.22 2.62 29.43
CA ILE A 360 5.44 1.40 28.64
C ILE A 360 6.83 1.38 27.98
N LEU A 361 7.36 2.55 27.60
CA LEU A 361 8.69 2.69 27.00
C LEU A 361 9.82 2.53 28.03
N GLU A 362 9.52 2.70 29.31
CA GLU A 362 10.48 2.47 30.41
C GLU A 362 10.36 1.06 30.98
N ALA A 363 9.26 0.35 30.70
CA ALA A 363 9.03 -1.00 31.16
C ALA A 363 9.99 -1.99 30.47
N THR A 364 10.45 -2.97 31.22
CA THR A 364 11.30 -4.05 30.70
C THR A 364 10.43 -5.24 30.34
N PRO A 365 10.38 -5.66 29.06
CA PRO A 365 9.69 -6.88 28.67
C PRO A 365 10.27 -8.11 29.37
N GLY A 366 9.37 -8.95 29.91
CA GLY A 366 9.73 -10.25 30.44
C GLY A 366 9.38 -11.40 29.50
N ASP A 367 9.71 -12.61 29.88
CA ASP A 367 9.41 -13.80 29.07
C ASP A 367 7.92 -14.13 29.08
N PRO A 368 7.33 -14.49 27.91
CA PRO A 368 5.98 -15.05 27.86
C PRO A 368 5.87 -16.30 28.72
N SER A 369 4.87 -16.37 29.59
CA SER A 369 4.77 -17.46 30.54
C SER A 369 3.35 -18.01 30.65
N THR A 370 3.24 -19.32 30.88
CA THR A 370 1.99 -20.03 31.23
C THR A 370 2.07 -20.55 32.64
N GLY A 371 0.95 -20.50 33.40
CA GLY A 371 0.89 -21.00 34.75
C GLY A 371 1.56 -20.10 35.81
N VAL A 372 2.11 -18.95 35.46
CA VAL A 372 2.73 -17.99 36.39
C VAL A 372 1.74 -16.90 36.81
N TYR A 373 1.27 -16.13 35.85
CA TYR A 373 0.31 -15.04 36.08
C TYR A 373 -1.15 -15.49 35.94
N SER A 374 -1.40 -16.70 35.46
CA SER A 374 -2.70 -17.37 35.41
C SER A 374 -2.49 -18.86 35.67
N GLU A 375 -3.40 -19.50 36.41
CA GLU A 375 -3.38 -20.96 36.59
C GLU A 375 -3.80 -21.71 35.32
N ASN A 376 -4.56 -21.03 34.42
CA ASN A 376 -4.96 -21.62 33.15
C ASN A 376 -3.79 -21.60 32.15
N LYS A 377 -3.28 -22.78 31.81
CA LYS A 377 -2.15 -22.97 30.88
C LYS A 377 -2.50 -22.69 29.41
N ASP A 378 -3.79 -22.56 29.09
CA ASP A 378 -4.26 -22.16 27.77
C ASP A 378 -4.12 -20.63 27.54
N VAL A 379 -3.69 -19.91 28.60
CA VAL A 379 -3.42 -18.46 28.53
C VAL A 379 -1.93 -18.20 28.78
N THR A 380 -1.31 -17.53 27.85
CA THR A 380 0.05 -16.99 27.96
C THR A 380 -0.02 -15.52 28.34
N ILE A 381 0.75 -15.12 29.35
CA ILE A 381 0.85 -13.73 29.77
C ILE A 381 2.31 -13.27 29.65
N THR A 382 2.53 -12.16 28.94
CA THR A 382 3.83 -11.51 28.82
C THR A 382 3.84 -10.27 29.71
N PRO A 383 4.69 -10.22 30.75
CA PRO A 383 4.80 -9.06 31.60
C PRO A 383 5.73 -8.01 30.99
N MET A 384 5.44 -6.74 31.24
CA MET A 384 6.31 -5.59 30.98
C MET A 384 6.38 -4.79 32.27
N LEU A 385 7.47 -4.95 33.01
CA LEU A 385 7.59 -4.44 34.38
C LEU A 385 8.40 -3.15 34.42
N SER A 386 7.90 -2.17 35.16
CA SER A 386 8.56 -0.89 35.40
C SER A 386 8.96 -0.77 36.86
N ASN A 387 10.17 -0.28 37.13
CA ASN A 387 10.63 0.02 38.49
C ASN A 387 10.12 1.40 38.99
N LYS A 388 9.42 2.14 38.14
CA LYS A 388 8.98 3.51 38.46
C LYS A 388 7.47 3.65 38.57
N THR A 389 6.75 3.35 37.52
CA THR A 389 5.30 3.57 37.44
C THR A 389 4.66 2.66 36.38
N GLY A 390 3.59 1.97 36.73
CA GLY A 390 2.75 1.23 35.80
C GLY A 390 3.39 -0.02 35.19
N ASN A 391 2.84 -1.19 35.50
CA ASN A 391 3.20 -2.45 34.88
C ASN A 391 2.12 -2.82 33.86
N PHE A 392 2.52 -3.54 32.82
CA PHE A 392 1.65 -3.99 31.74
C PHE A 392 1.77 -5.50 31.58
N PHE A 393 0.65 -6.14 31.26
CA PHE A 393 0.58 -7.60 31.08
C PHE A 393 -0.25 -7.88 29.84
N VAL A 394 0.34 -8.50 28.83
CA VAL A 394 -0.35 -8.90 27.62
C VAL A 394 -0.79 -10.34 27.75
N ALA A 395 -2.10 -10.55 27.90
CA ALA A 395 -2.73 -11.87 27.94
C ALA A 395 -3.22 -12.28 26.55
N ARG A 396 -2.96 -13.51 26.13
CA ARG A 396 -3.42 -14.10 24.89
C ARG A 396 -3.60 -15.61 25.00
N HIS A 397 -4.26 -16.22 24.01
CA HIS A 397 -4.26 -17.69 23.92
C HIS A 397 -2.84 -18.22 23.75
N THR A 398 -2.54 -19.32 24.40
CA THR A 398 -1.26 -20.05 24.23
C THR A 398 -1.17 -20.61 22.83
N ASP A 399 -2.26 -21.19 22.33
CA ASP A 399 -2.42 -21.59 20.94
C ASP A 399 -2.98 -20.43 20.11
N TYR A 400 -2.18 -19.88 19.19
CA TYR A 400 -2.58 -18.78 18.29
C TYR A 400 -3.73 -19.14 17.33
N GLN A 401 -3.97 -20.42 17.08
CA GLN A 401 -5.04 -20.87 16.18
C GLN A 401 -6.38 -21.00 16.88
N ARG A 402 -6.40 -20.90 18.20
CA ARG A 402 -7.61 -21.04 18.99
C ARG A 402 -8.62 -19.94 18.72
N ARG A 403 -9.89 -20.32 18.51
CA ARG A 403 -11.00 -19.41 18.21
C ARG A 403 -12.16 -19.49 19.20
N ASP A 404 -12.19 -20.48 20.08
CA ASP A 404 -13.16 -20.62 21.15
C ASP A 404 -12.80 -19.71 22.34
N SER A 405 -13.75 -19.53 23.24
CA SER A 405 -13.54 -18.73 24.44
C SER A 405 -12.72 -19.48 25.49
N THR A 406 -11.79 -18.78 26.12
CA THR A 406 -10.96 -19.29 27.20
C THR A 406 -11.17 -18.43 28.45
N SER A 407 -11.69 -19.02 29.49
CA SER A 407 -11.88 -18.35 30.80
C SER A 407 -10.62 -18.47 31.67
N TYR A 408 -10.29 -17.40 32.39
CA TYR A 408 -9.10 -17.35 33.23
C TYR A 408 -9.24 -16.35 34.37
N THR A 409 -8.37 -16.47 35.35
CA THR A 409 -8.10 -15.47 36.41
C THR A 409 -6.62 -15.10 36.35
N VAL A 410 -6.26 -13.95 36.90
CA VAL A 410 -4.86 -13.51 36.93
C VAL A 410 -4.36 -13.27 38.34
N LYS A 411 -3.06 -13.53 38.54
CA LYS A 411 -2.32 -13.21 39.79
C LYS A 411 -1.27 -12.16 39.38
N LEU A 412 -1.55 -10.88 39.67
CA LEU A 412 -0.70 -9.78 39.24
C LEU A 412 -0.01 -9.11 40.43
N PRO A 413 1.29 -8.79 40.30
CA PRO A 413 2.00 -8.00 41.29
C PRO A 413 1.49 -6.55 41.28
N THR A 414 1.28 -6.00 42.47
CA THR A 414 0.88 -4.61 42.70
C THR A 414 1.70 -4.04 43.88
N SER A 415 1.62 -2.72 44.07
CA SER A 415 2.23 -2.04 45.24
C SER A 415 1.70 -2.55 46.58
N LEU A 416 0.55 -3.20 46.59
CA LEU A 416 -0.03 -3.83 47.81
C LEU A 416 0.24 -5.34 47.89
N GLY A 417 1.12 -5.90 47.08
CA GLY A 417 1.41 -7.31 46.96
C GLY A 417 0.74 -7.96 45.76
N THR A 418 0.89 -9.27 45.61
CA THR A 418 0.28 -10.02 44.48
C THR A 418 -1.19 -10.26 44.79
N LEU A 419 -2.05 -9.79 43.85
CA LEU A 419 -3.51 -9.93 43.98
C LEU A 419 -4.04 -10.98 43.00
N SER A 420 -5.00 -11.78 43.46
CA SER A 420 -5.81 -12.65 42.60
C SER A 420 -7.02 -11.84 42.09
N ILE A 421 -7.17 -11.73 40.76
CA ILE A 421 -8.17 -10.89 40.11
C ILE A 421 -8.99 -11.76 39.14
N PRO A 422 -10.32 -11.67 39.12
CA PRO A 422 -11.19 -10.72 39.83
C PRO A 422 -11.32 -11.01 41.34
N GLN A 423 -11.33 -9.95 42.16
CA GLN A 423 -11.51 -10.09 43.63
C GLN A 423 -12.97 -10.33 44.03
N PHE A 424 -13.93 -9.87 43.24
CA PHE A 424 -15.35 -10.13 43.41
C PHE A 424 -15.78 -11.51 42.90
N GLY A 425 -14.85 -12.30 42.39
CA GLY A 425 -15.16 -13.59 41.78
C GLY A 425 -15.57 -13.46 40.31
N GLY A 426 -15.89 -14.58 39.68
CA GLY A 426 -16.08 -14.65 38.25
C GLY A 426 -14.78 -14.97 37.50
N GLN A 427 -14.81 -14.89 36.18
CA GLN A 427 -13.67 -15.20 35.32
C GLN A 427 -13.55 -14.18 34.20
N LEU A 428 -12.33 -13.81 33.88
CA LEU A 428 -12.00 -13.08 32.67
C LEU A 428 -12.10 -14.01 31.45
N THR A 429 -12.23 -13.46 30.24
CA THR A 429 -12.41 -14.26 29.03
C THR A 429 -11.58 -13.69 27.90
N LEU A 430 -10.91 -14.58 27.15
CA LEU A 430 -10.41 -14.31 25.80
C LEU A 430 -11.39 -14.98 24.83
N SER A 431 -11.96 -14.22 23.89
CA SER A 431 -12.99 -14.70 22.97
C SER A 431 -12.52 -14.56 21.53
N GLY A 432 -12.48 -15.69 20.78
CA GLY A 432 -11.98 -15.68 19.41
C GLY A 432 -10.47 -15.41 19.35
N ARG A 433 -9.99 -14.78 18.29
CA ARG A 433 -8.61 -14.26 18.20
C ARG A 433 -8.51 -13.00 19.06
N ASP A 434 -8.14 -13.17 20.31
CA ASP A 434 -8.17 -12.10 21.29
C ASP A 434 -6.85 -11.97 22.06
N SER A 435 -6.57 -10.74 22.47
CA SER A 435 -5.48 -10.36 23.35
C SER A 435 -5.88 -9.14 24.18
N LYS A 436 -5.42 -9.08 25.42
CA LYS A 436 -5.78 -8.00 26.35
C LYS A 436 -4.58 -7.41 27.05
N PHE A 437 -4.61 -6.09 27.22
CA PHE A 437 -3.74 -5.40 28.15
C PHE A 437 -4.38 -5.40 29.55
N HIS A 438 -3.68 -5.94 30.54
CA HIS A 438 -3.96 -5.69 31.96
C HIS A 438 -2.86 -4.77 32.50
N VAL A 439 -3.23 -3.90 33.43
CA VAL A 439 -2.28 -2.96 34.04
C VAL A 439 -2.29 -3.06 35.55
N THR A 440 -1.15 -2.80 36.20
CA THR A 440 -1.06 -2.62 37.65
C THR A 440 -0.27 -1.34 37.98
N ASP A 441 -0.62 -0.71 39.10
CA ASP A 441 -0.04 0.56 39.57
C ASP A 441 0.03 1.64 38.50
N TYR A 442 -0.97 1.67 37.60
CA TYR A 442 -1.00 2.54 36.45
C TYR A 442 -1.54 3.94 36.79
N PRO A 443 -0.78 5.02 36.56
CA PRO A 443 -1.16 6.38 36.91
C PRO A 443 -2.26 6.93 35.97
N VAL A 444 -3.32 7.48 36.57
CA VAL A 444 -4.40 8.19 35.88
C VAL A 444 -4.70 9.51 36.54
N GLY A 445 -4.12 10.60 36.05
CA GLY A 445 -4.26 11.93 36.67
C GLY A 445 -3.64 11.98 38.06
N ASN A 446 -4.48 12.22 39.09
CA ASN A 446 -4.07 12.22 40.50
C ASN A 446 -4.30 10.87 41.21
N HIS A 447 -4.79 9.87 40.49
CA HIS A 447 -5.15 8.56 41.02
C HIS A 447 -4.23 7.48 40.45
N THR A 448 -4.29 6.30 41.05
CA THR A 448 -3.59 5.11 40.57
C THR A 448 -4.59 3.98 40.39
N LEU A 449 -4.65 3.42 39.21
CA LEU A 449 -5.26 2.12 39.00
C LEU A 449 -4.33 1.08 39.62
N LEU A 450 -4.68 0.57 40.83
CA LEU A 450 -3.95 -0.52 41.46
C LEU A 450 -3.89 -1.73 40.53
N TYR A 451 -4.99 -1.98 39.81
CA TYR A 451 -5.07 -2.85 38.64
C TYR A 451 -6.28 -2.51 37.77
N SER A 452 -6.20 -2.92 36.51
CA SER A 452 -7.36 -2.98 35.61
C SER A 452 -7.23 -4.17 34.67
N THR A 453 -8.32 -4.93 34.52
CA THR A 453 -8.48 -5.97 33.51
C THR A 453 -9.25 -5.44 32.28
N ALA A 454 -9.98 -4.34 32.43
CA ALA A 454 -10.56 -3.60 31.30
C ALA A 454 -9.46 -2.84 30.55
N GLU A 455 -9.57 -2.81 29.25
CA GLU A 455 -8.62 -2.07 28.41
C GLU A 455 -8.92 -0.57 28.47
N ILE A 456 -7.88 0.25 28.44
CA ILE A 456 -7.94 1.69 28.52
C ILE A 456 -7.77 2.26 27.11
N LEU A 457 -8.73 3.05 26.64
CA LEU A 457 -8.56 3.83 25.41
C LEU A 457 -7.70 5.06 25.68
N THR A 458 -8.11 5.86 26.68
CA THR A 458 -7.46 7.13 27.04
C THR A 458 -7.91 7.60 28.41
N TRP A 459 -7.21 8.57 28.94
CA TRP A 459 -7.65 9.31 30.12
C TRP A 459 -7.25 10.78 30.03
N LYS A 460 -7.98 11.63 30.75
CA LYS A 460 -7.70 13.05 30.86
C LYS A 460 -7.98 13.58 32.25
N LYS A 461 -7.01 14.32 32.77
CA LYS A 461 -7.18 15.10 34.01
C LYS A 461 -7.88 16.41 33.68
N LEU A 462 -8.97 16.66 34.35
CA LEU A 462 -9.74 17.92 34.34
C LEU A 462 -9.63 18.59 35.72
N ASP A 463 -10.10 19.84 35.81
CA ASP A 463 -10.18 20.56 37.11
C ASP A 463 -11.12 19.78 38.03
N GLY A 464 -10.59 19.21 39.10
CA GLY A 464 -11.35 18.50 40.13
C GLY A 464 -11.76 17.07 39.82
N GLN A 465 -11.53 16.57 38.62
CA GLN A 465 -11.86 15.18 38.22
C GLN A 465 -10.90 14.61 37.19
N THR A 466 -10.86 13.28 37.09
CA THR A 466 -10.17 12.56 36.03
C THR A 466 -11.18 11.71 35.26
N VAL A 467 -11.18 11.83 33.97
CA VAL A 467 -11.99 10.99 33.07
C VAL A 467 -11.11 9.88 32.50
N VAL A 468 -11.57 8.63 32.55
CA VAL A 468 -10.92 7.46 31.96
C VAL A 468 -11.93 6.78 31.08
N ILE A 469 -11.56 6.50 29.83
CA ILE A 469 -12.36 5.70 28.90
C ILE A 469 -11.81 4.29 28.91
N MET A 470 -12.63 3.35 29.41
CA MET A 470 -12.34 1.91 29.45
C MET A 470 -13.32 1.15 28.58
N TYR A 471 -12.90 0.01 28.03
CA TYR A 471 -13.74 -0.84 27.19
C TYR A 471 -13.42 -2.32 27.40
N GLY A 472 -14.33 -3.18 26.92
CA GLY A 472 -14.19 -4.63 26.84
C GLY A 472 -14.98 -5.20 25.70
N GLY A 473 -14.83 -6.48 25.42
CA GLY A 473 -15.63 -7.22 24.45
C GLY A 473 -17.00 -7.60 24.99
N GLN A 474 -17.90 -7.99 24.09
CA GLN A 474 -19.26 -8.37 24.46
C GLN A 474 -19.30 -9.51 25.49
N GLY A 475 -20.04 -9.31 26.58
CA GLY A 475 -20.23 -10.29 27.62
C GLY A 475 -19.02 -10.54 28.52
N GLU A 476 -17.93 -9.82 28.32
CA GLU A 476 -16.72 -9.96 29.12
C GLU A 476 -16.85 -9.32 30.48
N LEU A 477 -16.41 -10.06 31.52
CA LEU A 477 -16.27 -9.55 32.88
C LEU A 477 -14.95 -8.80 33.03
N HIS A 478 -15.00 -7.60 33.60
CA HIS A 478 -13.83 -6.81 33.93
C HIS A 478 -13.90 -6.27 35.34
N GLU A 479 -12.73 -6.05 35.92
CA GLU A 479 -12.60 -5.48 37.26
C GLU A 479 -11.40 -4.51 37.30
N PHE A 480 -11.57 -3.40 37.98
CA PHE A 480 -10.47 -2.49 38.28
C PHE A 480 -10.53 -1.98 39.70
N ALA A 481 -9.39 -1.62 40.26
CA ALA A 481 -9.27 -1.01 41.55
C ALA A 481 -8.59 0.37 41.44
N LEU A 482 -9.22 1.39 41.97
CA LEU A 482 -8.74 2.76 41.95
C LEU A 482 -8.33 3.19 43.37
N GLN A 483 -7.09 3.64 43.54
CA GLN A 483 -6.57 4.19 44.78
C GLN A 483 -6.79 5.69 44.85
N ASN A 484 -6.97 6.22 46.10
CA ASN A 484 -7.14 7.64 46.38
C ASN A 484 -8.36 8.29 45.68
N ALA A 485 -9.37 7.50 45.34
CA ALA A 485 -10.65 7.97 44.80
C ALA A 485 -11.72 7.96 45.92
N MET A 486 -12.49 9.05 46.02
CA MET A 486 -13.60 9.14 46.96
C MET A 486 -14.94 8.81 46.30
N ASP A 487 -15.13 9.25 45.04
CA ASP A 487 -16.35 9.00 44.28
C ASP A 487 -16.00 8.54 42.89
N VAL A 488 -16.71 7.52 42.39
CA VAL A 488 -16.63 7.05 41.00
C VAL A 488 -18.00 7.17 40.36
N HIS A 489 -18.10 8.02 39.34
CA HIS A 489 -19.29 8.18 38.51
C HIS A 489 -19.09 7.45 37.20
N HIS A 490 -20.13 6.83 36.67
CA HIS A 490 -20.09 6.17 35.38
C HIS A 490 -21.27 6.58 34.48
N SER A 491 -21.04 6.67 33.21
CA SER A 491 -22.03 7.07 32.21
C SER A 491 -22.54 5.90 31.34
N SER A 492 -22.25 4.64 31.72
CA SER A 492 -22.63 3.48 30.93
C SER A 492 -23.86 2.76 31.51
N SER A 493 -24.57 2.02 30.63
CA SER A 493 -25.70 1.14 30.98
C SER A 493 -25.31 -0.19 31.63
N SER A 494 -24.01 -0.39 31.95
CA SER A 494 -23.50 -1.63 32.54
C SER A 494 -23.95 -1.81 33.97
N GLN A 495 -24.27 -3.04 34.37
CA GLN A 495 -24.42 -3.37 35.77
C GLN A 495 -23.05 -3.30 36.46
N LEU A 496 -22.93 -2.44 37.44
CA LEU A 496 -21.73 -2.28 38.24
C LEU A 496 -21.90 -2.87 39.62
N SER A 497 -20.91 -3.63 40.07
CA SER A 497 -20.71 -3.97 41.46
C SER A 497 -19.50 -3.21 41.96
N TYR A 498 -19.61 -2.50 43.09
CA TYR A 498 -18.47 -1.79 43.65
C TYR A 498 -18.37 -1.95 45.16
N LYS A 499 -17.14 -1.91 45.66
CA LYS A 499 -16.82 -1.93 47.07
C LYS A 499 -15.82 -0.81 47.36
N GLN A 500 -16.15 0.02 48.29
CA GLN A 500 -15.28 1.08 48.76
C GLN A 500 -14.57 0.62 50.03
N SER A 501 -13.28 0.87 50.11
CA SER A 501 -12.48 0.77 51.35
C SER A 501 -11.89 2.14 51.68
N ASN A 502 -11.21 2.27 52.82
CA ASN A 502 -10.62 3.55 53.25
C ASN A 502 -9.57 4.13 52.29
N SER A 503 -9.06 3.32 51.34
CA SER A 503 -7.97 3.74 50.44
C SER A 503 -8.21 3.38 48.97
N SER A 504 -9.26 2.63 48.63
CA SER A 504 -9.52 2.21 47.28
C SER A 504 -11.00 1.93 46.99
N VAL A 505 -11.38 2.09 45.73
CA VAL A 505 -12.66 1.69 45.18
C VAL A 505 -12.43 0.56 44.20
N ILE A 506 -13.04 -0.61 44.41
CA ILE A 506 -13.02 -1.72 43.44
C ILE A 506 -14.34 -1.72 42.70
N VAL A 507 -14.26 -1.78 41.39
CA VAL A 507 -15.41 -1.80 40.48
C VAL A 507 -15.33 -3.01 39.58
N GLN A 508 -16.40 -3.82 39.56
CA GLN A 508 -16.55 -4.93 38.63
C GLN A 508 -17.73 -4.66 37.71
N PHE A 509 -17.60 -4.96 36.43
CA PHE A 509 -18.66 -4.81 35.46
C PHE A 509 -18.59 -5.88 34.38
N THR A 510 -19.73 -6.12 33.72
CA THR A 510 -19.81 -6.94 32.50
C THR A 510 -20.09 -6.03 31.31
N ALA A 511 -19.21 -6.09 30.31
CA ALA A 511 -19.38 -5.33 29.11
C ALA A 511 -20.58 -5.81 28.30
N THR A 512 -21.46 -4.90 27.90
CA THR A 512 -22.58 -5.21 26.99
C THR A 512 -22.10 -5.39 25.57
N SER A 513 -22.97 -5.86 24.65
CA SER A 513 -22.63 -6.07 23.24
C SER A 513 -22.12 -4.83 22.51
N GLU A 514 -22.40 -3.65 23.03
CA GLU A 514 -22.13 -2.36 22.37
C GLU A 514 -20.85 -1.69 22.85
N HIS A 515 -20.21 -2.17 23.93
CA HIS A 515 -19.12 -1.42 24.56
C HIS A 515 -17.88 -1.26 23.70
N ARG A 516 -17.40 -2.31 23.02
CA ARG A 516 -16.24 -2.18 22.11
C ARG A 516 -16.61 -1.33 20.90
N ASN A 517 -17.77 -1.55 20.30
CA ASN A 517 -18.28 -0.75 19.19
C ASN A 517 -18.50 0.72 19.62
N SER A 518 -19.00 0.95 20.82
CA SER A 518 -19.12 2.31 21.39
C SER A 518 -17.75 2.97 21.55
N ALA A 519 -16.72 2.23 22.01
CA ALA A 519 -15.36 2.73 22.11
C ALA A 519 -14.77 3.15 20.75
N TYR A 520 -15.17 2.52 19.66
CA TYR A 520 -14.75 2.91 18.31
C TYR A 520 -15.23 4.31 17.90
N ASN A 521 -16.28 4.84 18.51
CA ASN A 521 -16.79 6.18 18.22
C ASN A 521 -16.05 7.30 18.97
N TYR A 522 -15.12 6.97 19.88
CA TYR A 522 -14.33 7.96 20.61
C TYR A 522 -13.10 8.39 19.80
N TRP A 523 -12.85 9.70 19.80
CA TRP A 523 -11.73 10.35 19.12
C TRP A 523 -10.97 11.21 20.14
N VAL A 524 -9.65 11.25 19.98
CA VAL A 524 -8.76 12.02 20.88
C VAL A 524 -7.90 12.98 20.05
N PRO A 525 -8.51 14.00 19.43
CA PRO A 525 -7.77 14.97 18.64
C PRO A 525 -6.89 15.84 19.53
N VAL A 526 -5.71 16.18 19.02
CA VAL A 526 -4.78 17.11 19.66
C VAL A 526 -5.33 18.53 19.56
N LEU A 527 -5.32 19.25 20.69
CA LEU A 527 -5.67 20.67 20.71
C LEU A 527 -4.51 21.52 20.19
N HIS A 528 -4.74 22.21 19.10
CA HIS A 528 -3.78 23.18 18.58
C HIS A 528 -3.98 24.55 19.26
N LYS A 529 -2.91 25.04 19.91
CA LYS A 529 -2.80 26.39 20.41
C LYS A 529 -1.73 27.11 19.59
N GLY A 530 -2.14 27.97 18.67
CA GLY A 530 -1.23 28.63 17.75
C GLY A 530 -0.79 27.76 16.57
N ASN A 531 0.34 28.09 15.94
CA ASN A 531 0.81 27.47 14.68
C ASN A 531 1.63 26.17 14.84
N SER A 532 1.69 25.56 16.02
CA SER A 532 2.47 24.32 16.23
C SER A 532 1.64 23.09 15.86
N ALA A 533 1.94 22.46 14.73
CA ALA A 533 1.35 21.21 14.30
C ALA A 533 1.77 20.01 15.18
N TYR A 534 3.00 20.06 15.70
CA TYR A 534 3.51 19.09 16.67
C TYR A 534 3.25 19.65 18.06
N GLY A 535 2.41 19.03 18.87
CA GLY A 535 2.12 19.47 20.24
C GLY A 535 3.40 19.62 21.09
N SER A 536 3.27 20.19 22.29
CA SER A 536 4.38 20.38 23.23
C SER A 536 4.96 19.06 23.75
N SER A 537 4.26 17.94 23.61
CA SER A 537 4.71 16.57 23.91
C SER A 537 4.18 15.58 22.90
N VAL A 538 5.04 14.68 22.41
CA VAL A 538 4.69 13.63 21.46
C VAL A 538 3.82 12.56 22.12
N MET A 539 4.04 12.26 23.39
CA MET A 539 3.37 11.18 24.13
C MET A 539 2.12 11.62 24.89
N ASN A 540 2.07 12.87 25.36
CA ASN A 540 0.94 13.37 26.14
C ASN A 540 0.54 14.78 25.73
N PRO A 541 0.07 14.99 24.50
CA PRO A 541 -0.33 16.30 24.01
C PRO A 541 -1.60 16.79 24.72
N GLU A 542 -1.82 18.09 24.77
CA GLU A 542 -3.11 18.63 25.22
C GLU A 542 -4.21 18.20 24.24
N THR A 543 -5.27 17.59 24.75
CA THR A 543 -6.33 16.93 23.96
C THR A 543 -7.71 17.20 24.54
N ILE A 544 -8.73 16.98 23.71
CA ILE A 544 -10.12 16.75 24.14
C ILE A 544 -10.50 15.32 23.74
N ILE A 545 -11.64 14.84 24.24
CA ILE A 545 -12.23 13.57 23.82
C ILE A 545 -13.57 13.89 23.16
N VAL A 546 -13.79 13.37 21.97
CA VAL A 546 -15.02 13.58 21.19
C VAL A 546 -15.64 12.23 20.88
N ASN A 547 -16.92 12.06 21.18
CA ASN A 547 -17.68 10.86 20.88
C ASN A 547 -18.75 11.17 19.82
N GLY A 548 -18.96 10.27 18.86
CA GLY A 548 -20.11 10.26 17.94
C GLY A 548 -19.82 10.64 16.48
N ALA A 549 -18.67 11.23 16.15
CA ALA A 549 -18.32 11.53 14.76
C ALA A 549 -17.88 10.26 13.99
N TYR A 550 -18.00 10.28 12.65
CA TYR A 550 -17.39 9.29 11.77
C TYR A 550 -15.87 9.42 11.76
N LEU A 551 -15.36 10.66 11.75
CA LEU A 551 -13.95 11.01 11.84
C LEU A 551 -13.82 12.38 12.49
N VAL A 552 -12.87 12.56 13.39
CA VAL A 552 -12.43 13.87 13.86
C VAL A 552 -11.07 14.19 13.29
N ARG A 553 -10.98 15.17 12.40
CA ARG A 553 -9.75 15.55 11.70
C ARG A 553 -8.83 16.40 12.54
N SER A 554 -9.40 17.35 13.26
CA SER A 554 -8.65 18.25 14.14
C SER A 554 -9.54 18.92 15.17
N ALA A 555 -8.91 19.47 16.19
CA ALA A 555 -9.55 20.37 17.14
C ALA A 555 -8.61 21.54 17.47
N SER A 556 -9.18 22.69 17.75
CA SER A 556 -8.42 23.87 18.18
C SER A 556 -9.19 24.71 19.20
N VAL A 557 -8.46 25.57 19.91
CA VAL A 557 -9.03 26.50 20.87
C VAL A 557 -8.57 27.90 20.51
N GLY A 558 -9.54 28.78 20.19
CA GLY A 558 -9.31 30.18 19.91
C GLY A 558 -10.18 31.07 20.80
N GLY A 559 -9.57 31.82 21.71
CA GLY A 559 -10.33 32.63 22.68
C GLY A 559 -11.26 31.78 23.54
N LYS A 560 -12.59 31.93 23.36
CA LYS A 560 -13.62 31.18 24.07
C LYS A 560 -14.18 29.98 23.28
N THR A 561 -13.75 29.82 22.06
CA THR A 561 -14.34 28.85 21.12
C THR A 561 -13.50 27.57 21.04
N VAL A 562 -14.14 26.43 21.24
CA VAL A 562 -13.62 25.11 20.85
C VAL A 562 -14.10 24.82 19.44
N SER A 563 -13.18 24.70 18.50
CA SER A 563 -13.46 24.39 17.10
C SER A 563 -13.08 22.94 16.79
N ILE A 564 -14.02 22.16 16.22
CA ILE A 564 -13.83 20.76 15.84
C ILE A 564 -14.11 20.65 14.34
N GLN A 565 -13.16 20.06 13.61
CA GLN A 565 -13.33 19.65 12.23
C GLN A 565 -13.63 18.14 12.22
N ALA A 566 -14.82 17.76 11.78
CA ALA A 566 -15.29 16.39 11.83
C ALA A 566 -16.09 16.00 10.60
N ASP A 567 -16.04 14.71 10.27
CA ASP A 567 -16.84 14.11 9.21
C ASP A 567 -17.99 13.29 9.80
N PHE A 568 -19.09 13.16 9.02
CA PHE A 568 -20.30 12.46 9.43
C PHE A 568 -20.82 11.58 8.29
N ASN A 569 -21.12 10.32 8.60
CA ASN A 569 -21.76 9.37 7.69
C ASN A 569 -23.21 9.05 8.11
N GLN A 570 -23.66 9.60 9.22
CA GLN A 570 -25.03 9.48 9.76
C GLN A 570 -25.36 10.65 10.69
N THR A 571 -26.61 10.88 10.95
CA THR A 571 -27.06 11.81 11.99
C THR A 571 -26.68 11.27 13.36
N THR A 572 -26.06 12.09 14.17
CA THR A 572 -25.50 11.68 15.48
C THR A 572 -25.49 12.85 16.48
N THR A 573 -25.48 12.49 17.77
CA THR A 573 -25.14 13.43 18.84
C THR A 573 -23.65 13.41 19.08
N LEU A 574 -23.02 14.57 19.17
CA LEU A 574 -21.63 14.67 19.60
C LEU A 574 -21.55 14.94 21.08
N GLU A 575 -20.65 14.24 21.76
CA GLU A 575 -20.23 14.50 23.12
C GLU A 575 -18.79 15.00 23.13
N VAL A 576 -18.55 16.16 23.74
CA VAL A 576 -17.21 16.75 23.89
C VAL A 576 -16.83 16.73 25.36
N ILE A 577 -15.81 15.96 25.70
CA ILE A 577 -15.29 15.78 27.06
C ILE A 577 -13.97 16.54 27.20
N GLY A 578 -13.84 17.32 28.27
CA GLY A 578 -12.60 18.01 28.60
C GLY A 578 -12.38 19.29 27.80
N ALA A 579 -13.44 19.99 27.44
CA ALA A 579 -13.33 21.33 26.92
C ALA A 579 -12.54 22.24 27.90
N PRO A 580 -11.60 23.08 27.40
CA PRO A 580 -10.76 23.91 28.28
C PRO A 580 -11.56 24.85 29.16
N LYS A 581 -11.04 25.15 30.36
CA LYS A 581 -11.62 26.14 31.25
C LYS A 581 -11.67 27.51 30.57
N GLY A 582 -12.82 28.16 30.61
CA GLY A 582 -13.06 29.44 29.96
C GLY A 582 -13.61 29.36 28.54
N ALA A 583 -13.65 28.13 27.91
CA ALA A 583 -14.38 27.91 26.69
C ALA A 583 -15.91 27.99 26.98
N SER A 584 -16.63 28.65 26.09
CA SER A 584 -18.08 28.85 26.21
C SER A 584 -18.81 28.80 24.87
N GLU A 585 -18.09 28.54 23.81
CA GLU A 585 -18.61 28.41 22.44
C GLU A 585 -18.08 27.11 21.80
N LEU A 586 -18.93 26.44 21.02
CA LEU A 586 -18.60 25.26 20.26
C LEU A 586 -18.82 25.55 18.78
N SER A 587 -17.80 25.32 17.97
CA SER A 587 -17.89 25.37 16.50
C SER A 587 -17.64 23.99 15.92
N ILE A 588 -18.57 23.51 15.08
CA ILE A 588 -18.43 22.26 14.31
C ILE A 588 -18.37 22.63 12.83
N ASN A 589 -17.28 22.29 12.18
CA ASN A 589 -17.03 22.58 10.76
C ASN A 589 -17.25 24.07 10.42
N GLY A 590 -16.79 24.97 11.30
CA GLY A 590 -16.90 26.41 11.14
C GLY A 590 -18.28 27.02 11.52
N LYS A 591 -19.28 26.19 11.88
CA LYS A 591 -20.62 26.65 12.31
C LYS A 591 -20.71 26.64 13.84
N ILE A 592 -21.11 27.76 14.43
CA ILE A 592 -21.39 27.83 15.88
C ILE A 592 -22.61 26.94 16.18
N THR A 593 -22.42 26.01 17.09
CA THR A 593 -23.39 24.96 17.41
C THR A 593 -23.80 25.09 18.88
N SER A 594 -25.11 25.09 19.14
CA SER A 594 -25.64 25.07 20.49
C SER A 594 -25.34 23.74 21.19
N TYR A 595 -25.07 23.76 22.48
CA TYR A 595 -24.81 22.59 23.27
C TYR A 595 -25.45 22.66 24.65
N LYS A 596 -25.64 21.48 25.26
CA LYS A 596 -26.02 21.33 26.66
C LYS A 596 -24.81 20.89 27.46
N LYS A 597 -24.58 21.47 28.65
CA LYS A 597 -23.63 20.90 29.63
C LYS A 597 -24.32 19.82 30.46
N THR A 598 -23.66 18.68 30.63
CA THR A 598 -24.06 17.65 31.58
C THR A 598 -23.60 18.02 32.99
N ASN A 599 -24.04 17.28 34.00
CA ASN A 599 -23.60 17.45 35.38
C ASN A 599 -22.10 17.17 35.55
N GLU A 600 -21.56 16.30 34.72
CA GLU A 600 -20.14 15.90 34.68
C GLU A 600 -19.28 16.93 33.90
N GLY A 601 -19.90 17.95 33.31
CA GLY A 601 -19.23 19.05 32.61
C GLY A 601 -18.93 18.76 31.15
N THR A 602 -19.46 17.66 30.59
CA THR A 602 -19.34 17.37 29.15
C THR A 602 -20.34 18.20 28.32
N TRP A 603 -20.03 18.43 27.06
CA TRP A 603 -20.87 19.18 26.15
C TRP A 603 -21.56 18.24 25.18
N LEU A 604 -22.90 18.23 25.15
CA LEU A 604 -23.70 17.47 24.19
C LEU A 604 -24.29 18.41 23.13
N CYS A 605 -24.09 18.11 21.85
CA CYS A 605 -24.66 18.88 20.75
C CYS A 605 -25.16 17.97 19.62
N ASN A 606 -26.12 18.49 18.83
CA ASN A 606 -26.63 17.85 17.64
C ASN A 606 -26.25 18.72 16.43
N PRO A 607 -25.19 18.42 15.71
CA PRO A 607 -24.83 19.13 14.48
C PRO A 607 -25.93 19.00 13.43
N GLU A 608 -26.09 20.01 12.59
CA GLU A 608 -26.93 19.89 11.40
C GLU A 608 -26.28 19.00 10.36
N ILE A 609 -26.83 17.82 10.16
CA ILE A 609 -26.31 16.80 9.25
C ILE A 609 -27.40 16.41 8.26
N SER A 610 -27.12 16.48 6.97
CA SER A 610 -27.99 16.02 5.89
C SER A 610 -27.16 15.24 4.88
N PHE A 611 -27.80 14.41 4.08
CA PHE A 611 -27.12 13.63 3.05
C PHE A 611 -27.83 13.77 1.71
N PRO A 612 -27.07 13.99 0.61
CA PRO A 612 -27.63 14.08 -0.72
C PRO A 612 -27.99 12.69 -1.25
N THR A 613 -28.96 12.67 -2.16
CA THR A 613 -29.14 11.50 -3.02
C THR A 613 -28.14 11.58 -4.17
N VAL A 614 -27.18 10.67 -4.20
CA VAL A 614 -26.17 10.58 -5.27
C VAL A 614 -26.85 10.04 -6.54
N LYS A 615 -26.76 10.78 -7.63
CA LYS A 615 -27.24 10.35 -8.95
C LYS A 615 -26.05 10.16 -9.85
N LEU A 616 -25.85 8.94 -10.33
CA LEU A 616 -24.78 8.61 -11.26
C LEU A 616 -25.33 8.36 -12.66
N PRO A 617 -24.59 8.77 -13.71
CA PRO A 617 -25.02 8.54 -15.09
C PRO A 617 -24.95 7.04 -15.44
N ASN A 618 -25.86 6.64 -16.34
CA ASN A 618 -25.81 5.29 -16.91
C ASN A 618 -24.77 5.26 -18.04
N LEU A 619 -23.67 4.56 -17.84
CA LEU A 619 -22.58 4.50 -18.80
C LEU A 619 -22.98 3.88 -20.15
N ARG A 620 -24.04 3.04 -20.19
CA ARG A 620 -24.55 2.51 -21.46
C ARG A 620 -25.20 3.57 -22.35
N SER A 621 -25.70 4.64 -21.76
CA SER A 621 -26.38 5.73 -22.48
C SER A 621 -25.47 6.88 -22.91
N LEU A 622 -24.17 6.79 -22.61
CA LEU A 622 -23.21 7.79 -23.06
C LEU A 622 -23.05 7.77 -24.59
N ASP A 623 -22.63 8.88 -25.15
CA ASP A 623 -22.34 9.03 -26.56
C ASP A 623 -20.97 8.43 -26.91
N TRP A 624 -20.92 7.10 -26.98
CA TRP A 624 -19.70 6.36 -27.23
C TRP A 624 -19.24 6.43 -28.70
N HIS A 625 -17.92 6.53 -28.86
CA HIS A 625 -17.25 6.52 -30.14
C HIS A 625 -16.10 5.50 -30.10
N ALA A 626 -15.84 4.82 -31.21
CA ALA A 626 -14.88 3.74 -31.33
C ALA A 626 -13.91 3.93 -32.48
N ILE A 627 -12.70 3.45 -32.30
CA ILE A 627 -11.68 3.40 -33.35
C ILE A 627 -10.95 2.04 -33.31
N ASP A 628 -10.67 1.50 -34.51
CA ASP A 628 -9.78 0.35 -34.68
C ASP A 628 -8.40 0.69 -34.08
N SER A 629 -7.99 -0.05 -33.09
CA SER A 629 -6.72 0.17 -32.39
C SER A 629 -5.67 -0.91 -32.68
N LEU A 630 -5.86 -1.64 -33.77
CA LEU A 630 -4.87 -2.59 -34.30
C LEU A 630 -4.80 -2.52 -35.84
N PRO A 631 -4.62 -1.30 -36.43
CA PRO A 631 -4.47 -1.17 -37.90
C PRO A 631 -3.19 -1.86 -38.41
N GLU A 632 -2.27 -2.20 -37.53
CA GLU A 632 -0.96 -2.81 -37.80
C GLU A 632 -1.04 -4.20 -38.45
N ILE A 633 -2.15 -4.90 -38.31
CA ILE A 633 -2.33 -6.20 -39.01
C ILE A 633 -2.61 -6.05 -40.52
N LYS A 634 -2.92 -4.81 -40.99
CA LYS A 634 -3.17 -4.59 -42.39
C LYS A 634 -1.86 -4.63 -43.22
N PRO A 635 -1.81 -5.34 -44.35
CA PRO A 635 -0.61 -5.36 -45.18
C PRO A 635 -0.18 -3.98 -45.68
N SER A 636 -1.14 -3.06 -45.80
CA SER A 636 -0.91 -1.68 -46.27
C SER A 636 -0.47 -0.71 -45.16
N TYR A 637 -0.39 -1.19 -43.91
CA TYR A 637 0.04 -0.34 -42.78
C TYR A 637 1.49 0.10 -42.97
N ASP A 638 1.73 1.40 -42.90
CA ASP A 638 3.06 1.99 -43.01
C ASP A 638 3.78 1.95 -41.65
N ASP A 639 4.69 1.01 -41.48
CA ASP A 639 5.56 0.88 -40.29
C ASP A 639 6.97 1.46 -40.56
N SER A 640 7.13 2.33 -41.53
CA SER A 640 8.44 2.88 -41.89
C SER A 640 9.11 3.69 -40.76
N ARG A 641 8.29 4.26 -39.88
CA ARG A 641 8.73 5.03 -38.68
C ARG A 641 8.98 4.18 -37.45
N TRP A 642 8.63 2.88 -37.48
CA TRP A 642 8.88 2.01 -36.36
C TRP A 642 10.37 1.74 -36.15
N THR A 643 10.75 1.49 -34.90
CA THR A 643 12.13 1.15 -34.57
C THR A 643 12.50 -0.18 -35.22
N LYS A 644 13.57 -0.19 -36.07
CA LYS A 644 14.10 -1.43 -36.60
C LYS A 644 14.74 -2.27 -35.53
N ALA A 645 14.30 -3.51 -35.39
CA ALA A 645 14.98 -4.48 -34.56
C ALA A 645 16.18 -5.06 -35.31
N ASN A 646 17.33 -4.46 -35.10
CA ASN A 646 18.58 -4.75 -35.83
C ASN A 646 19.78 -5.05 -34.91
N HIS A 647 19.59 -5.10 -33.63
CA HIS A 647 20.63 -5.46 -32.65
C HIS A 647 20.92 -6.96 -32.76
N THR A 648 22.07 -7.34 -33.30
CA THR A 648 22.52 -8.75 -33.42
C THR A 648 23.01 -9.32 -32.10
N THR A 649 23.16 -8.49 -31.09
CA THR A 649 23.49 -8.81 -29.71
C THR A 649 22.59 -8.03 -28.77
N THR A 650 22.43 -8.52 -27.54
CA THR A 650 21.74 -7.78 -26.46
C THR A 650 22.73 -7.35 -25.40
N THR A 651 22.47 -6.22 -24.77
CA THR A 651 23.20 -5.79 -23.57
C THR A 651 22.57 -6.33 -22.29
N ASN A 652 21.37 -6.95 -22.38
CA ASN A 652 20.70 -7.59 -21.26
C ASN A 652 21.40 -8.93 -20.92
N PRO A 653 22.06 -9.07 -19.77
CA PRO A 653 22.82 -10.27 -19.44
C PRO A 653 21.94 -11.53 -19.28
N LYS A 654 20.67 -11.39 -18.94
CA LYS A 654 19.71 -12.51 -18.85
C LYS A 654 19.16 -12.94 -20.19
N GLY A 655 19.30 -12.12 -21.21
CA GLY A 655 18.88 -12.42 -22.59
C GLY A 655 19.96 -13.02 -23.46
N THR A 656 21.14 -13.32 -22.94
CA THR A 656 22.31 -13.82 -23.70
C THR A 656 22.49 -15.34 -23.52
N PRO A 657 22.78 -16.13 -24.60
CA PRO A 657 22.82 -15.70 -26.02
C PRO A 657 21.42 -15.52 -26.61
N LEU A 658 21.29 -14.64 -27.61
CA LEU A 658 20.06 -14.50 -28.38
C LEU A 658 19.73 -15.83 -29.08
N LYS A 659 18.44 -16.18 -29.09
CA LYS A 659 17.92 -17.33 -29.86
C LYS A 659 17.36 -16.91 -31.23
N THR A 660 17.22 -15.62 -31.44
CA THR A 660 16.74 -14.99 -32.67
C THR A 660 17.90 -14.29 -33.39
N PRO A 661 17.85 -14.10 -34.71
CA PRO A 661 18.91 -13.41 -35.44
C PRO A 661 19.19 -11.98 -34.97
N VAL A 662 18.17 -11.32 -34.44
CA VAL A 662 18.24 -9.99 -33.83
C VAL A 662 17.46 -9.97 -32.53
N SER A 663 17.83 -9.12 -31.61
CA SER A 663 17.08 -8.95 -30.35
C SER A 663 15.65 -8.45 -30.63
N LEU A 664 14.67 -9.11 -30.02
CA LEU A 664 13.27 -8.73 -30.00
C LEU A 664 12.83 -8.41 -28.56
N TYR A 665 13.74 -7.91 -27.74
CA TYR A 665 13.47 -7.47 -26.38
C TYR A 665 13.17 -5.97 -26.35
N GLY A 666 12.03 -5.59 -25.77
CA GLY A 666 11.58 -4.20 -25.76
C GLY A 666 12.61 -3.22 -25.17
N SER A 667 13.22 -3.60 -24.05
CA SER A 667 14.20 -2.74 -23.36
C SER A 667 15.49 -2.46 -24.17
N ASP A 668 15.88 -3.34 -25.10
CA ASP A 668 17.03 -3.07 -25.98
C ASP A 668 16.78 -1.89 -26.92
N TYR A 669 15.51 -1.53 -27.12
CA TYR A 669 15.07 -0.41 -27.98
C TYR A 669 14.41 0.73 -27.18
N GLY A 670 14.49 0.70 -25.84
CA GLY A 670 13.95 1.73 -24.95
C GLY A 670 12.46 1.58 -24.65
N PHE A 671 11.81 0.47 -25.02
CA PHE A 671 10.41 0.18 -24.68
C PHE A 671 10.33 -0.64 -23.40
N ASN A 672 10.01 0.03 -22.32
CA ASN A 672 10.12 -0.53 -20.96
C ASN A 672 8.76 -0.77 -20.29
N THR A 673 7.64 -0.42 -20.93
CA THR A 673 6.33 -0.45 -20.27
C THR A 673 5.18 -0.68 -21.25
N GLY A 674 4.09 -1.27 -20.75
CA GLY A 674 2.83 -1.43 -21.47
C GLY A 674 2.91 -2.42 -22.62
N ASN A 675 1.94 -2.34 -23.51
CA ASN A 675 1.86 -3.24 -24.66
C ASN A 675 2.99 -2.98 -25.67
N MET A 676 3.46 -4.04 -26.31
CA MET A 676 4.45 -4.02 -27.38
C MET A 676 3.92 -4.71 -28.64
N LEU A 677 4.30 -4.21 -29.79
CA LEU A 677 3.96 -4.74 -31.09
C LEU A 677 5.24 -5.06 -31.89
N PHE A 678 5.23 -6.22 -32.55
CA PHE A 678 6.32 -6.70 -33.36
C PHE A 678 5.80 -7.01 -34.77
N ARG A 679 6.52 -6.56 -35.81
CA ARG A 679 6.21 -6.89 -37.21
C ARG A 679 7.46 -7.42 -37.91
N GLY A 680 7.36 -8.59 -38.48
CA GLY A 680 8.44 -9.21 -39.27
C GLY A 680 7.93 -9.67 -40.61
N SER A 681 8.74 -9.48 -41.65
CA SER A 681 8.39 -9.85 -43.04
C SER A 681 9.03 -11.18 -43.44
N PHE A 682 8.32 -11.98 -44.23
CA PHE A 682 8.87 -13.22 -44.82
C PHE A 682 8.30 -13.51 -46.19
N VAL A 683 9.02 -14.34 -46.94
CA VAL A 683 8.55 -14.91 -48.18
C VAL A 683 8.23 -16.36 -47.93
N ALA A 684 6.98 -16.76 -48.15
CA ALA A 684 6.53 -18.11 -47.85
C ALA A 684 7.13 -19.13 -48.82
N ALA A 685 7.59 -20.24 -48.31
CA ALA A 685 7.96 -21.44 -49.11
C ALA A 685 6.73 -22.19 -49.65
N GLY A 686 5.56 -21.97 -48.98
CA GLY A 686 4.28 -22.58 -49.37
C GLY A 686 3.96 -23.90 -48.71
N ASN A 687 4.79 -24.33 -47.77
CA ASN A 687 4.62 -25.55 -47.01
C ASN A 687 4.62 -25.31 -45.49
N GLU A 688 4.68 -24.07 -45.06
CA GLU A 688 4.59 -23.71 -43.65
C GLU A 688 3.20 -24.06 -43.11
N ASP A 689 3.14 -24.80 -42.02
CA ASP A 689 1.90 -25.16 -41.32
C ASP A 689 1.93 -24.85 -39.82
N GLN A 690 3.11 -24.51 -39.28
CA GLN A 690 3.28 -24.19 -37.86
C GLN A 690 4.17 -22.97 -37.63
N LEU A 691 3.75 -22.14 -36.68
CA LEU A 691 4.56 -21.11 -36.05
C LEU A 691 4.72 -21.44 -34.58
N VAL A 692 5.93 -21.78 -34.15
CA VAL A 692 6.27 -21.91 -32.74
C VAL A 692 6.81 -20.59 -32.27
N LEU A 693 6.21 -20.00 -31.22
CA LEU A 693 6.56 -18.68 -30.71
C LEU A 693 6.80 -18.77 -29.21
N THR A 694 7.94 -18.26 -28.73
CA THR A 694 8.27 -18.09 -27.31
C THR A 694 8.20 -16.62 -26.96
N THR A 695 7.28 -16.25 -26.06
CA THR A 695 7.11 -14.86 -25.62
C THR A 695 7.25 -14.75 -24.10
N SER A 696 7.64 -13.58 -23.60
CA SER A 696 7.75 -13.25 -22.18
C SER A 696 7.20 -11.85 -21.92
N GLY A 697 6.15 -11.75 -21.11
CA GLY A 697 5.48 -10.48 -20.77
C GLY A 697 5.25 -10.27 -19.27
N GLY A 698 5.78 -11.16 -18.42
CA GLY A 698 5.46 -11.22 -17.00
C GLY A 698 4.29 -12.15 -16.71
N GLN A 699 3.97 -12.35 -15.42
CA GLN A 699 2.80 -13.18 -15.07
C GLN A 699 1.51 -12.53 -15.60
N ALA A 700 0.51 -13.35 -15.88
CA ALA A 700 -0.80 -12.94 -16.38
C ALA A 700 -0.82 -12.19 -17.72
N TYR A 701 0.31 -12.02 -18.43
CA TYR A 701 0.34 -11.36 -19.74
C TYR A 701 -0.45 -12.12 -20.81
N ALA A 702 -0.80 -11.44 -21.88
CA ALA A 702 -1.34 -12.05 -23.11
C ALA A 702 -0.49 -11.74 -24.33
N ALA A 703 -0.61 -12.59 -25.35
CA ALA A 703 -0.04 -12.35 -26.68
C ALA A 703 -1.00 -12.86 -27.77
N SER A 704 -1.17 -12.09 -28.82
CA SER A 704 -1.99 -12.41 -29.98
C SER A 704 -1.16 -12.33 -31.27
N VAL A 705 -1.44 -13.19 -32.24
CA VAL A 705 -0.59 -13.41 -33.41
C VAL A 705 -1.43 -13.42 -34.70
N TRP A 706 -0.94 -12.70 -35.73
CA TRP A 706 -1.53 -12.66 -37.07
C TRP A 706 -0.47 -12.86 -38.16
N ILE A 707 -0.87 -13.46 -39.24
CA ILE A 707 -0.17 -13.37 -40.54
C ILE A 707 -1.05 -12.49 -41.44
N ASN A 708 -0.55 -11.32 -41.82
CA ASN A 708 -1.38 -10.27 -42.39
C ASN A 708 -2.63 -10.05 -41.49
N GLN A 709 -3.83 -10.07 -42.09
CA GLN A 709 -5.10 -9.96 -41.33
C GLN A 709 -5.65 -11.27 -40.80
N THR A 710 -4.98 -12.39 -41.06
CA THR A 710 -5.42 -13.72 -40.58
C THR A 710 -4.95 -13.95 -39.17
N PHE A 711 -5.90 -14.06 -38.25
CA PHE A 711 -5.63 -14.38 -36.87
C PHE A 711 -5.19 -15.83 -36.70
N LEU A 712 -4.07 -16.09 -36.05
CA LEU A 712 -3.55 -17.43 -35.76
C LEU A 712 -3.93 -17.94 -34.39
N GLY A 713 -4.10 -17.06 -33.41
CA GLY A 713 -4.45 -17.41 -32.04
C GLY A 713 -3.84 -16.49 -31.03
N SER A 714 -4.24 -16.70 -29.76
CA SER A 714 -3.72 -15.98 -28.62
C SER A 714 -3.28 -16.91 -27.51
N PHE A 715 -2.29 -16.47 -26.74
CA PHE A 715 -2.11 -16.86 -25.36
C PHE A 715 -2.90 -15.89 -24.49
N ALA A 716 -3.95 -16.34 -23.83
CA ALA A 716 -4.84 -15.48 -23.05
C ALA A 716 -4.31 -15.16 -21.65
N GLY A 717 -3.16 -15.74 -21.28
CA GLY A 717 -2.56 -15.58 -19.96
C GLY A 717 -3.09 -16.56 -18.92
N ASN A 718 -2.28 -16.76 -17.90
CA ASN A 718 -2.66 -17.45 -16.67
C ASN A 718 -1.83 -16.91 -15.50
N LYS A 719 -2.25 -17.20 -14.28
CA LYS A 719 -1.64 -16.65 -13.07
C LYS A 719 -0.20 -17.11 -12.76
N ASN A 720 0.33 -18.12 -13.45
CA ASN A 720 1.56 -18.80 -13.05
C ASN A 720 2.75 -18.54 -13.98
N TRP A 721 2.52 -18.12 -15.23
CA TRP A 721 3.57 -18.16 -16.26
C TRP A 721 3.91 -16.79 -16.80
N ALA A 722 5.19 -16.46 -16.68
CA ALA A 722 5.79 -15.22 -17.21
C ALA A 722 6.37 -15.39 -18.63
N THR A 723 6.68 -16.64 -19.04
CA THR A 723 7.21 -17.01 -20.35
C THR A 723 6.48 -18.25 -20.86
N VAL A 724 6.07 -18.21 -22.11
CA VAL A 724 5.29 -19.33 -22.71
C VAL A 724 5.78 -19.64 -24.11
N ILE A 725 5.65 -20.91 -24.47
CA ILE A 725 5.85 -21.42 -25.83
C ILE A 725 4.48 -21.82 -26.37
N VAL A 726 4.07 -21.21 -27.49
CA VAL A 726 2.79 -21.53 -28.16
C VAL A 726 3.07 -21.95 -29.58
N THR A 727 2.43 -23.03 -30.03
CA THR A 727 2.42 -23.44 -31.43
C THR A 727 1.10 -23.01 -32.05
N HIS A 728 1.17 -22.17 -33.05
CA HIS A 728 0.04 -21.73 -33.87
C HIS A 728 -0.01 -22.48 -35.19
N ALA A 729 -1.20 -22.96 -35.56
CA ALA A 729 -1.43 -23.50 -36.92
C ALA A 729 -1.37 -22.34 -37.94
N VAL A 730 -0.64 -22.53 -39.01
CA VAL A 730 -0.50 -21.58 -40.10
C VAL A 730 -1.39 -22.02 -41.26
N PRO A 731 -2.26 -21.18 -41.81
CA PRO A 731 -3.06 -21.52 -42.95
C PRO A 731 -2.18 -21.70 -44.20
N GLN A 732 -2.70 -22.37 -45.22
CA GLN A 732 -1.97 -22.57 -46.50
C GLN A 732 -1.54 -21.19 -47.06
N LEU A 733 -0.25 -20.99 -47.16
CA LEU A 733 0.36 -19.78 -47.79
C LEU A 733 0.72 -20.07 -49.26
N ARG A 734 0.69 -19.00 -50.04
CA ARG A 734 1.14 -19.10 -51.43
C ARG A 734 2.67 -19.09 -51.50
N ALA A 735 3.29 -20.07 -52.11
CA ALA A 735 4.73 -20.06 -52.36
C ALA A 735 5.20 -18.81 -53.10
N GLY A 736 6.29 -18.17 -52.63
CA GLY A 736 6.79 -16.89 -53.14
C GLY A 736 5.96 -15.67 -52.74
N GLY A 737 4.86 -15.85 -52.02
CA GLY A 737 4.07 -14.74 -51.49
C GLY A 737 4.79 -14.05 -50.33
N ARG A 738 4.66 -12.69 -50.26
CA ARG A 738 5.19 -11.87 -49.16
C ARG A 738 4.11 -11.74 -48.10
N TYR A 739 4.49 -11.95 -46.87
CA TYR A 739 3.61 -11.91 -45.68
C TYR A 739 4.27 -11.15 -44.57
N THR A 740 3.44 -10.58 -43.69
CA THR A 740 3.87 -9.93 -42.45
C THR A 740 3.31 -10.72 -41.24
N LEU A 741 4.20 -11.13 -40.36
CA LEU A 741 3.85 -11.63 -39.05
C LEU A 741 3.71 -10.44 -38.11
N THR A 742 2.57 -10.31 -37.45
CA THR A 742 2.31 -9.31 -36.40
C THR A 742 2.05 -10.00 -35.07
N VAL A 743 2.77 -9.58 -34.03
CA VAL A 743 2.59 -10.03 -32.66
C VAL A 743 2.30 -8.85 -31.77
N VAL A 744 1.20 -8.90 -31.01
CA VAL A 744 0.85 -7.94 -29.98
C VAL A 744 0.95 -8.62 -28.64
N MET A 745 1.59 -8.02 -27.68
CA MET A 745 1.70 -8.60 -26.33
C MET A 745 1.69 -7.56 -25.22
N ASP A 746 1.19 -7.95 -24.04
CA ASP A 746 1.34 -7.18 -22.83
C ASP A 746 2.77 -7.26 -22.28
N SER A 747 3.23 -6.17 -21.65
CA SER A 747 4.24 -6.23 -20.61
C SER A 747 3.61 -5.78 -19.30
N LEU A 748 3.45 -6.70 -18.36
CA LEU A 748 2.86 -6.41 -17.04
C LEU A 748 3.91 -5.97 -16.01
N GLY A 749 5.01 -5.39 -16.48
CA GLY A 749 6.10 -4.92 -15.66
C GLY A 749 7.29 -5.88 -15.57
N PHE A 750 8.34 -5.44 -14.89
CA PHE A 750 9.55 -6.22 -14.62
C PHE A 750 9.47 -6.91 -13.26
N ASN A 751 10.13 -8.05 -13.15
CA ASN A 751 10.23 -8.75 -11.88
C ASN A 751 10.95 -7.86 -10.86
N GLU A 752 10.63 -8.03 -9.62
CA GLU A 752 11.39 -7.45 -8.51
C GLU A 752 12.78 -8.07 -8.42
N ASN A 753 13.73 -7.33 -7.87
CA ASN A 753 15.11 -7.76 -7.70
C ASN A 753 15.44 -8.03 -6.23
N LEU A 754 14.54 -8.74 -5.55
CA LEU A 754 14.59 -8.98 -4.10
C LEU A 754 15.94 -9.57 -3.66
N THR A 755 16.42 -10.60 -4.36
CA THR A 755 17.69 -11.26 -4.06
C THR A 755 18.80 -10.73 -4.95
N PRO A 756 19.76 -9.92 -4.44
CA PRO A 756 20.95 -9.50 -5.19
C PRO A 756 21.71 -10.70 -5.77
N GLY A 757 22.14 -10.58 -7.02
CA GLY A 757 22.80 -11.65 -7.76
C GLY A 757 21.88 -12.47 -8.66
N ASN A 758 20.57 -12.52 -8.37
CA ASN A 758 19.61 -13.15 -9.29
C ASN A 758 19.34 -12.25 -10.50
N ASP A 759 19.39 -10.94 -10.33
CA ASP A 759 19.06 -9.95 -11.37
C ASP A 759 17.71 -10.24 -12.08
N ASP A 760 16.69 -10.62 -11.29
CA ASP A 760 15.39 -11.04 -11.82
C ASP A 760 14.67 -9.91 -12.56
N MET A 761 14.92 -8.66 -12.19
CA MET A 761 14.46 -7.47 -12.91
C MET A 761 14.91 -7.48 -14.37
N LYS A 762 16.06 -8.08 -14.68
CA LYS A 762 16.61 -8.16 -16.03
C LYS A 762 16.00 -9.27 -16.89
N ALA A 763 15.03 -10.03 -16.40
CA ALA A 763 14.31 -11.00 -17.24
C ALA A 763 13.68 -10.26 -18.44
N PRO A 764 14.06 -10.63 -19.71
CA PRO A 764 13.66 -9.84 -20.87
C PRO A 764 12.15 -9.93 -21.11
N ARG A 765 11.58 -8.86 -21.69
CA ARG A 765 10.19 -8.79 -22.18
C ARG A 765 10.20 -8.67 -23.69
N GLY A 766 9.41 -9.51 -24.38
CA GLY A 766 9.33 -9.55 -25.82
C GLY A 766 9.26 -10.96 -26.37
N ILE A 767 9.67 -11.10 -27.65
CA ILE A 767 9.80 -12.41 -28.33
C ILE A 767 11.20 -12.96 -28.01
N LEU A 768 11.25 -14.13 -27.36
CA LEU A 768 12.50 -14.78 -26.97
C LEU A 768 13.01 -15.77 -28.06
N ASP A 769 12.08 -16.36 -28.80
CA ASP A 769 12.38 -17.34 -29.87
C ASP A 769 11.19 -17.47 -30.82
N TYR A 770 11.45 -17.84 -32.07
CA TYR A 770 10.40 -18.17 -33.03
C TYR A 770 10.88 -19.16 -34.08
N LYS A 771 9.96 -19.97 -34.59
CA LYS A 771 10.21 -20.90 -35.69
C LYS A 771 8.97 -21.04 -36.55
N LEU A 772 9.07 -20.59 -37.82
CA LEU A 772 8.05 -20.80 -38.84
C LEU A 772 8.49 -21.97 -39.74
N HIS A 773 7.77 -23.04 -39.78
CA HIS A 773 8.22 -24.27 -40.47
C HIS A 773 7.07 -25.17 -40.91
N SER A 774 7.41 -26.26 -41.64
CA SER A 774 6.52 -27.39 -41.94
C SER A 774 6.68 -28.50 -40.90
N SER A 775 5.58 -28.97 -40.34
CA SER A 775 5.57 -30.10 -39.39
C SER A 775 5.89 -31.44 -40.05
N SER A 776 5.61 -31.54 -41.35
CA SER A 776 5.85 -32.77 -42.15
C SER A 776 7.30 -32.90 -42.62
N SER A 777 8.11 -31.84 -42.53
CA SER A 777 9.49 -31.83 -43.05
C SER A 777 10.49 -31.79 -41.89
N ALA A 778 10.58 -32.86 -41.11
CA ALA A 778 11.53 -32.97 -40.00
C ALA A 778 12.99 -32.79 -40.51
N GLY A 779 13.63 -31.69 -40.08
CA GLY A 779 15.02 -31.36 -40.45
C GLY A 779 15.16 -30.30 -41.55
N SER A 780 14.10 -29.75 -42.12
CA SER A 780 14.19 -28.56 -43.00
C SER A 780 14.46 -27.29 -42.18
N ASP A 781 15.22 -26.39 -42.75
CA ASP A 781 15.45 -25.07 -42.17
C ASP A 781 14.13 -24.29 -42.08
N PRO A 782 13.89 -23.54 -40.96
CA PRO A 782 12.70 -22.71 -40.82
C PRO A 782 12.69 -21.59 -41.85
N THR A 783 11.50 -21.20 -42.29
CA THR A 783 11.32 -20.00 -43.13
C THR A 783 11.82 -18.78 -42.40
N PRO A 784 12.81 -18.04 -42.91
CA PRO A 784 13.37 -16.91 -42.23
C PRO A 784 12.38 -15.74 -42.21
N ILE A 785 12.21 -15.15 -41.04
CA ILE A 785 11.47 -13.90 -40.85
C ILE A 785 12.50 -12.78 -40.70
N THR A 786 12.39 -11.76 -41.54
CA THR A 786 13.35 -10.65 -41.63
C THR A 786 12.68 -9.31 -41.43
N ASP A 787 13.45 -8.23 -41.50
CA ASP A 787 12.96 -6.84 -41.39
C ASP A 787 12.07 -6.63 -40.17
N TRP A 788 12.48 -7.21 -39.02
CA TRP A 788 11.75 -7.02 -37.82
C TRP A 788 11.74 -5.54 -37.39
N LYS A 789 10.54 -5.10 -36.98
CA LYS A 789 10.28 -3.79 -36.39
C LYS A 789 9.51 -3.94 -35.10
N ILE A 790 9.75 -3.03 -34.17
CA ILE A 790 9.12 -3.01 -32.85
C ILE A 790 8.53 -1.65 -32.57
N ALA A 791 7.35 -1.62 -31.97
CA ALA A 791 6.74 -0.45 -31.38
C ALA A 791 6.32 -0.74 -29.92
N GLY A 792 6.54 0.22 -29.06
CA GLY A 792 6.05 0.30 -27.70
C GLY A 792 5.42 1.68 -27.48
N ASN A 793 5.48 2.19 -26.27
CA ASN A 793 5.06 3.55 -25.97
C ASN A 793 5.77 4.55 -26.85
N LEU A 794 5.05 5.58 -27.32
CA LEU A 794 5.60 6.54 -28.28
C LEU A 794 6.77 7.33 -27.67
N GLY A 795 7.93 7.24 -28.35
CA GLY A 795 9.18 7.85 -27.90
C GLY A 795 10.02 6.96 -26.99
N GLY A 796 9.52 5.82 -26.54
CA GLY A 796 10.27 4.95 -25.63
C GLY A 796 10.64 5.66 -24.32
N GLU A 797 11.94 5.76 -24.02
CA GLU A 797 12.46 6.52 -22.87
C GLU A 797 12.25 8.04 -23.01
N ASP A 798 12.12 8.56 -24.24
CA ASP A 798 11.68 9.93 -24.54
C ASP A 798 10.15 10.04 -24.62
N TYR A 799 9.45 9.39 -23.71
CA TYR A 799 7.99 9.32 -23.64
C TYR A 799 7.32 10.70 -23.80
N LYS A 800 6.16 10.74 -24.46
CA LYS A 800 5.49 11.98 -24.86
C LYS A 800 4.68 12.63 -23.75
N ASP A 801 4.00 11.85 -22.93
CA ASP A 801 3.19 12.36 -21.83
C ASP A 801 4.05 12.68 -20.60
N LYS A 802 4.70 13.85 -20.63
CA LYS A 802 5.53 14.30 -19.49
C LYS A 802 4.70 14.60 -18.25
N PHE A 803 3.40 14.84 -18.39
CA PHE A 803 2.52 15.17 -17.28
C PHE A 803 2.18 13.93 -16.43
N ARG A 804 1.77 12.80 -17.06
CA ARG A 804 1.38 11.57 -16.37
C ARG A 804 2.55 10.60 -16.20
N GLY A 805 3.67 10.86 -16.87
CA GLY A 805 4.93 10.15 -16.64
C GLY A 805 5.14 8.90 -17.52
N PRO A 806 6.29 8.23 -17.32
CA PRO A 806 6.76 7.18 -18.23
C PRO A 806 5.91 5.91 -18.20
N LEU A 807 5.14 5.67 -17.13
CA LEU A 807 4.39 4.44 -16.93
C LEU A 807 2.90 4.54 -17.31
N ASN A 808 2.44 5.69 -17.87
CA ASN A 808 1.02 5.87 -18.20
C ASN A 808 0.60 5.25 -19.53
N GLU A 809 1.49 5.27 -20.53
CA GLU A 809 1.16 4.87 -21.91
C GLU A 809 1.91 3.60 -22.32
N GLY A 810 1.22 2.73 -23.06
CA GLY A 810 1.82 1.58 -23.76
C GLY A 810 1.92 1.80 -25.27
N GLY A 811 2.07 0.70 -26.01
CA GLY A 811 2.31 0.71 -27.45
C GLY A 811 1.10 0.50 -28.34
N LEU A 812 -0.13 0.42 -27.81
CA LEU A 812 -1.31 0.28 -28.67
C LEU A 812 -1.54 1.55 -29.52
N PHE A 813 -2.16 1.38 -30.67
CA PHE A 813 -2.33 2.49 -31.63
C PHE A 813 -3.02 3.71 -31.01
N PHE A 814 -4.07 3.50 -30.21
CA PHE A 814 -4.76 4.62 -29.56
C PHE A 814 -3.89 5.34 -28.52
N GLU A 815 -3.00 4.60 -27.81
CA GLU A 815 -2.06 5.16 -26.84
C GLU A 815 -0.99 5.99 -27.55
N ARG A 816 -0.36 5.43 -28.59
CA ARG A 816 0.64 6.15 -29.41
C ARG A 816 0.04 7.39 -30.05
N SER A 817 -1.20 7.32 -30.51
CA SER A 817 -1.93 8.46 -31.11
C SER A 817 -2.41 9.49 -30.07
N GLY A 818 -2.40 9.15 -28.76
CA GLY A 818 -2.86 10.03 -27.70
C GLY A 818 -4.39 10.12 -27.59
N PHE A 819 -5.16 9.20 -28.18
CA PHE A 819 -6.62 9.22 -28.20
C PHE A 819 -7.27 9.01 -26.83
N HIS A 820 -6.52 8.51 -25.86
CA HIS A 820 -6.96 8.36 -24.47
C HIS A 820 -6.99 9.69 -23.70
N GLN A 821 -6.39 10.74 -24.24
CA GLN A 821 -6.40 12.08 -23.64
C GLN A 821 -7.77 12.76 -23.80
N PRO A 822 -8.13 13.72 -22.93
CA PRO A 822 -9.37 14.48 -23.05
C PRO A 822 -9.52 15.15 -24.42
N LEU A 823 -10.73 15.30 -24.91
CA LEU A 823 -11.06 15.94 -26.19
C LEU A 823 -10.42 15.25 -27.41
N PRO A 824 -10.53 13.93 -27.56
CA PRO A 824 -10.01 13.25 -28.74
C PRO A 824 -10.76 13.69 -30.01
N PRO A 825 -10.15 13.57 -31.22
CA PRO A 825 -10.75 14.01 -32.50
C PRO A 825 -11.86 13.02 -32.92
N LEU A 826 -13.08 13.22 -32.44
CA LEU A 826 -14.19 12.28 -32.63
C LEU A 826 -14.61 12.10 -34.12
N ASP A 827 -14.21 12.99 -35.01
CA ASP A 827 -14.37 12.86 -36.45
C ASP A 827 -13.58 11.68 -37.06
N LEU A 828 -12.57 11.19 -36.37
CA LEU A 828 -11.80 9.99 -36.74
C LEU A 828 -12.45 8.70 -36.25
N PHE A 829 -13.49 8.78 -35.40
CA PHE A 829 -14.12 7.67 -34.75
C PHE A 829 -15.47 7.36 -35.40
N SER A 830 -15.94 6.12 -35.22
CA SER A 830 -17.28 5.68 -35.56
C SER A 830 -18.16 5.58 -34.33
N LYS A 831 -19.48 5.66 -34.48
CA LYS A 831 -20.44 5.41 -33.38
C LYS A 831 -20.50 3.92 -33.07
N ALA A 832 -19.98 3.54 -31.91
CA ALA A 832 -20.10 2.19 -31.35
C ALA A 832 -19.77 2.21 -29.86
N THR A 833 -20.23 1.23 -29.12
CA THR A 833 -20.08 1.11 -27.66
C THR A 833 -19.22 -0.09 -27.28
N PRO A 834 -18.54 -0.08 -26.14
CA PRO A 834 -17.81 -1.26 -25.66
C PRO A 834 -18.75 -2.45 -25.33
N PHE A 835 -20.06 -2.21 -25.21
CA PHE A 835 -21.09 -3.21 -24.97
C PHE A 835 -21.50 -3.94 -26.26
N ASP A 836 -21.26 -3.34 -27.44
CA ASP A 836 -21.37 -4.00 -28.75
C ASP A 836 -20.12 -4.83 -29.03
N GLY A 837 -18.97 -4.34 -28.59
CA GLY A 837 -17.67 -5.02 -28.65
C GLY A 837 -17.07 -5.11 -30.04
N THR A 838 -16.14 -6.05 -30.22
CA THR A 838 -15.46 -6.37 -31.46
C THR A 838 -15.99 -7.69 -32.04
N ALA A 839 -16.18 -7.77 -33.37
CA ALA A 839 -16.74 -8.96 -34.03
C ALA A 839 -15.73 -10.11 -34.21
N GLY A 840 -14.43 -9.87 -34.03
CA GLY A 840 -13.35 -10.84 -34.19
C GLY A 840 -12.15 -10.49 -33.30
N ALA A 841 -11.07 -11.27 -33.38
CA ALA A 841 -9.83 -10.98 -32.70
C ALA A 841 -9.27 -9.63 -33.16
N GLY A 842 -8.90 -8.78 -32.23
CA GLY A 842 -8.40 -7.43 -32.51
C GLY A 842 -8.50 -6.54 -31.27
N ILE A 843 -8.21 -5.27 -31.47
CA ILE A 843 -8.26 -4.27 -30.40
C ILE A 843 -9.09 -3.08 -30.86
N THR A 844 -10.09 -2.72 -30.10
CA THR A 844 -10.90 -1.52 -30.34
C THR A 844 -10.81 -0.62 -29.12
N TYR A 845 -10.62 0.67 -29.36
CA TYR A 845 -10.68 1.69 -28.32
C TYR A 845 -11.99 2.45 -28.41
N TYR A 846 -12.64 2.61 -27.27
CA TYR A 846 -13.90 3.33 -27.10
C TYR A 846 -13.67 4.53 -26.19
N THR A 847 -14.31 5.64 -26.54
CA THR A 847 -14.28 6.85 -25.73
C THR A 847 -15.62 7.52 -25.63
N ALA A 848 -15.89 8.14 -24.51
CA ALA A 848 -17.13 8.92 -24.32
C ALA A 848 -16.87 10.06 -23.32
N LYS A 849 -17.62 11.13 -23.49
CA LYS A 849 -17.72 12.20 -22.49
C LYS A 849 -18.64 11.75 -21.35
N LEU A 850 -18.23 12.06 -20.13
CA LEU A 850 -18.95 11.78 -18.89
C LEU A 850 -19.04 13.07 -18.07
N ASP A 851 -20.25 13.59 -17.89
CA ASP A 851 -20.49 14.75 -17.03
C ASP A 851 -20.98 14.28 -15.65
N LEU A 852 -20.39 14.84 -14.60
CA LEU A 852 -20.78 14.64 -13.21
C LEU A 852 -21.19 15.96 -12.58
N ASP A 853 -22.20 15.89 -11.69
CA ASP A 853 -22.68 17.02 -10.89
C ASP A 853 -22.95 16.49 -9.47
N LEU A 854 -21.86 16.40 -8.69
CA LEU A 854 -21.90 15.88 -7.33
C LEU A 854 -21.59 17.00 -6.33
N PRO A 855 -22.17 17.01 -5.15
CA PRO A 855 -21.91 18.02 -4.12
C PRO A 855 -20.56 17.77 -3.41
N ALA A 856 -19.47 17.70 -4.17
CA ALA A 856 -18.13 17.33 -3.71
C ALA A 856 -17.47 18.37 -2.82
N ASP A 857 -17.97 19.62 -2.82
CA ASP A 857 -17.48 20.67 -1.92
C ASP A 857 -17.87 20.41 -0.45
N GLU A 858 -18.95 19.66 -0.21
CA GLU A 858 -19.45 19.35 1.14
C GLU A 858 -19.32 17.86 1.49
N TYR A 859 -19.23 16.98 0.49
CA TYR A 859 -19.25 15.55 0.72
C TYR A 859 -18.08 14.84 0.05
N ASP A 860 -17.46 13.90 0.77
CA ASP A 860 -16.59 12.88 0.18
C ASP A 860 -17.48 11.76 -0.39
N ILE A 861 -17.40 11.56 -1.70
CA ILE A 861 -18.21 10.58 -2.44
C ILE A 861 -17.27 9.71 -3.26
N PRO A 862 -16.65 8.67 -2.66
CA PRO A 862 -15.75 7.79 -3.39
C PRO A 862 -16.48 7.09 -4.54
N LEU A 863 -15.90 7.14 -5.75
CA LEU A 863 -16.44 6.54 -6.96
C LEU A 863 -15.53 5.43 -7.47
N ALA A 864 -16.15 4.43 -8.11
CA ALA A 864 -15.44 3.35 -8.78
C ALA A 864 -16.13 2.93 -10.08
N PHE A 865 -15.34 2.52 -11.07
CA PHE A 865 -15.84 1.85 -12.27
C PHE A 865 -15.85 0.34 -12.03
N ARG A 866 -16.99 -0.29 -12.28
CA ARG A 866 -17.17 -1.71 -12.05
C ARG A 866 -17.53 -2.44 -13.33
N PHE A 867 -16.68 -3.41 -13.71
CA PHE A 867 -16.94 -4.36 -14.78
C PHE A 867 -17.85 -5.49 -14.26
N ASP A 868 -18.86 -5.84 -15.05
CA ASP A 868 -19.73 -6.98 -14.73
C ASP A 868 -19.01 -8.30 -15.06
N ASN A 869 -18.92 -9.17 -14.05
CA ASN A 869 -18.26 -10.47 -14.13
C ASN A 869 -19.26 -11.64 -14.18
N SER A 870 -20.55 -11.37 -14.18
CA SER A 870 -21.59 -12.41 -14.05
C SER A 870 -21.63 -13.42 -15.21
N SER A 871 -21.01 -13.09 -16.36
CA SER A 871 -20.95 -13.94 -17.56
C SER A 871 -19.55 -14.39 -17.96
N ALA A 872 -18.50 -14.07 -17.16
CA ALA A 872 -17.10 -14.22 -17.55
C ALA A 872 -16.65 -15.69 -17.74
N ILE A 873 -17.33 -16.67 -17.15
CA ILE A 873 -16.98 -18.10 -17.25
C ILE A 873 -17.34 -18.68 -18.61
N ALA A 874 -18.26 -18.07 -19.35
CA ALA A 874 -18.78 -18.59 -20.63
C ALA A 874 -18.46 -17.69 -21.85
N ALA A 875 -17.87 -16.50 -21.65
CA ALA A 875 -17.57 -15.55 -22.71
C ALA A 875 -16.11 -15.69 -23.18
N PRO A 876 -15.80 -15.32 -24.45
CA PRO A 876 -14.42 -15.23 -24.90
C PRO A 876 -13.59 -14.32 -23.99
N ALA A 877 -12.33 -14.74 -23.69
CA ALA A 877 -11.43 -13.94 -22.87
C ALA A 877 -11.07 -12.63 -23.56
N TYR A 878 -11.04 -11.54 -22.77
CA TYR A 878 -10.60 -10.24 -23.24
C TYR A 878 -9.85 -9.48 -22.17
N ARG A 879 -9.15 -8.46 -22.58
CA ARG A 879 -8.49 -7.48 -21.71
C ARG A 879 -9.05 -6.09 -21.98
N ALA A 880 -9.15 -5.30 -20.95
CA ALA A 880 -9.54 -3.89 -21.08
C ALA A 880 -8.61 -2.99 -20.28
N LEU A 881 -8.24 -1.86 -20.88
CA LEU A 881 -7.60 -0.76 -20.20
C LEU A 881 -8.65 0.33 -19.98
N LEU A 882 -8.74 0.82 -18.75
CA LEU A 882 -9.63 1.91 -18.36
C LEU A 882 -8.82 3.20 -18.26
N TYR A 883 -9.21 4.21 -19.01
CA TYR A 883 -8.66 5.56 -18.96
C TYR A 883 -9.68 6.55 -18.43
N VAL A 884 -9.26 7.40 -17.51
CA VAL A 884 -10.07 8.51 -17.00
C VAL A 884 -9.23 9.78 -17.11
N ASN A 885 -9.71 10.76 -17.88
CA ASN A 885 -9.02 12.02 -18.12
C ASN A 885 -7.54 11.85 -18.54
N GLY A 886 -7.29 10.79 -19.33
CA GLY A 886 -5.96 10.44 -19.83
C GLY A 886 -5.09 9.63 -18.90
N PHE A 887 -5.48 9.42 -17.65
CA PHE A 887 -4.82 8.50 -16.73
C PHE A 887 -5.31 7.07 -16.95
N GLN A 888 -4.39 6.11 -17.11
CA GLN A 888 -4.74 4.69 -17.08
C GLN A 888 -5.03 4.28 -15.62
N TYR A 889 -6.30 4.07 -15.31
CA TYR A 889 -6.72 3.77 -13.93
C TYR A 889 -7.26 2.36 -13.74
N GLY A 890 -7.09 1.49 -14.72
CA GLY A 890 -7.46 0.09 -14.56
C GLY A 890 -6.98 -0.82 -15.69
N LYS A 891 -6.53 -2.02 -15.30
CA LYS A 891 -6.25 -3.15 -16.20
C LYS A 891 -7.20 -4.29 -15.81
N TYR A 892 -8.26 -4.50 -16.59
CA TYR A 892 -9.19 -5.59 -16.39
C TYR A 892 -8.79 -6.80 -17.22
N ILE A 893 -8.62 -7.96 -16.56
CA ILE A 893 -8.29 -9.25 -17.19
C ILE A 893 -9.43 -10.21 -16.91
N SER A 894 -10.32 -10.42 -17.88
CA SER A 894 -11.61 -11.09 -17.69
C SER A 894 -11.50 -12.56 -17.27
N ASN A 895 -10.44 -13.27 -17.69
CA ASN A 895 -10.25 -14.71 -17.45
C ASN A 895 -9.40 -15.03 -16.22
N ILE A 896 -8.80 -14.03 -15.58
CA ILE A 896 -7.91 -14.24 -14.43
C ILE A 896 -8.46 -13.53 -13.19
N GLY A 897 -8.87 -12.26 -13.28
CA GLY A 897 -9.28 -11.48 -12.14
C GLY A 897 -8.14 -11.28 -11.11
N PRO A 898 -8.45 -11.03 -9.83
CA PRO A 898 -9.79 -10.98 -9.21
C PRO A 898 -10.51 -9.63 -9.34
N GLN A 899 -9.79 -8.56 -9.71
CA GLN A 899 -10.31 -7.20 -9.64
C GLN A 899 -11.39 -6.95 -10.71
N THR A 900 -12.54 -6.46 -10.26
CA THR A 900 -13.66 -6.02 -11.12
C THR A 900 -14.07 -4.58 -10.85
N GLU A 901 -13.73 -4.02 -9.70
CA GLU A 901 -14.03 -2.66 -9.29
C GLU A 901 -12.73 -1.83 -9.23
N PHE A 902 -12.76 -0.67 -9.87
CA PHE A 902 -11.59 0.22 -10.05
C PHE A 902 -11.94 1.58 -9.43
N PRO A 903 -11.56 1.84 -8.17
CA PRO A 903 -11.72 3.14 -7.54
C PRO A 903 -10.91 4.20 -8.29
N VAL A 904 -11.52 5.34 -8.57
CA VAL A 904 -10.85 6.50 -9.16
C VAL A 904 -11.03 7.69 -8.22
N PRO A 905 -9.95 8.26 -7.69
CA PRO A 905 -10.05 9.33 -6.72
C PRO A 905 -10.61 10.61 -7.35
N GLU A 906 -11.36 11.37 -6.53
CA GLU A 906 -11.63 12.77 -6.85
C GLU A 906 -10.31 13.49 -7.14
N GLY A 907 -10.31 14.38 -8.12
CA GLY A 907 -9.11 15.02 -8.64
C GLY A 907 -8.60 14.37 -9.92
N ILE A 908 -8.58 13.04 -10.06
CA ILE A 908 -8.46 12.37 -11.36
C ILE A 908 -9.83 12.36 -12.07
N LEU A 909 -10.89 12.00 -11.35
CA LEU A 909 -12.26 12.13 -11.81
C LEU A 909 -12.80 13.47 -11.30
N ASN A 910 -13.22 14.34 -12.23
CA ASN A 910 -13.85 15.61 -11.91
C ASN A 910 -15.28 15.34 -11.43
N HIS A 911 -15.53 15.47 -10.13
CA HIS A 911 -16.84 15.20 -9.54
C HIS A 911 -17.90 16.28 -9.88
N ASN A 912 -17.45 17.45 -10.37
CA ASN A 912 -18.34 18.55 -10.74
C ASN A 912 -17.91 19.15 -12.08
N GLY A 913 -18.20 18.42 -13.15
CA GLY A 913 -17.88 18.84 -14.50
C GLY A 913 -17.62 17.70 -15.48
N GLU A 914 -16.98 18.07 -16.58
CA GLU A 914 -16.67 17.19 -17.69
C GLU A 914 -15.52 16.23 -17.36
N ASN A 915 -15.69 14.98 -17.81
CA ASN A 915 -14.68 13.93 -17.82
C ASN A 915 -14.64 13.24 -19.19
N TRP A 916 -13.52 12.62 -19.50
CA TRP A 916 -13.33 11.75 -20.66
C TRP A 916 -13.01 10.33 -20.19
N LEU A 917 -13.88 9.41 -20.58
CA LEU A 917 -13.76 7.99 -20.27
C LEU A 917 -13.25 7.26 -21.52
N GLY A 918 -12.23 6.43 -21.35
CA GLY A 918 -11.67 5.56 -22.38
C GLY A 918 -11.69 4.11 -21.95
N VAL A 919 -12.08 3.21 -22.86
CA VAL A 919 -12.04 1.75 -22.62
C VAL A 919 -11.45 1.08 -23.85
N SER A 920 -10.33 0.39 -23.73
CA SER A 920 -9.87 -0.52 -24.77
C SER A 920 -10.46 -1.91 -24.56
N VAL A 921 -10.79 -2.60 -25.65
CA VAL A 921 -11.19 -4.01 -25.61
C VAL A 921 -10.26 -4.79 -26.54
N TRP A 922 -9.41 -5.62 -25.98
CA TRP A 922 -8.58 -6.56 -26.69
C TRP A 922 -9.22 -7.94 -26.67
N ALA A 923 -9.86 -8.30 -27.79
CA ALA A 923 -10.45 -9.61 -28.00
C ALA A 923 -9.37 -10.65 -28.31
N LEU A 924 -9.26 -11.67 -27.48
CA LEU A 924 -8.25 -12.73 -27.57
C LEU A 924 -8.73 -13.97 -28.35
N ASP A 925 -9.94 -13.91 -28.89
CA ASP A 925 -10.59 -15.02 -29.59
C ASP A 925 -11.16 -14.57 -30.95
N SER A 926 -11.20 -15.48 -31.91
CA SER A 926 -11.76 -15.22 -33.25
C SER A 926 -13.22 -14.84 -33.25
N ASN A 927 -13.98 -15.16 -32.21
CA ASN A 927 -15.39 -14.77 -32.04
C ASN A 927 -15.56 -13.34 -31.52
N GLY A 928 -14.46 -12.64 -31.31
CA GLY A 928 -14.48 -11.30 -30.75
C GLY A 928 -14.71 -11.26 -29.23
N ALA A 929 -14.99 -10.09 -28.71
CA ALA A 929 -15.31 -9.88 -27.31
C ALA A 929 -16.12 -8.60 -27.10
N LYS A 930 -16.90 -8.55 -26.02
CA LYS A 930 -17.62 -7.35 -25.60
C LYS A 930 -17.57 -7.21 -24.09
N VAL A 931 -17.70 -6.00 -23.61
CA VAL A 931 -17.85 -5.71 -22.18
C VAL A 931 -19.30 -6.03 -21.78
N PRO A 932 -19.57 -7.03 -20.92
CA PRO A 932 -20.94 -7.39 -20.55
C PRO A 932 -21.68 -6.24 -19.84
N GLY A 933 -20.96 -5.52 -18.97
CA GLY A 933 -21.43 -4.35 -18.26
C GLY A 933 -20.28 -3.54 -17.69
N LEU A 934 -20.47 -2.24 -17.68
CA LEU A 934 -19.62 -1.26 -17.02
C LEU A 934 -20.51 -0.24 -16.34
N THR A 935 -20.33 -0.07 -15.04
CA THR A 935 -21.14 0.84 -14.23
C THR A 935 -20.25 1.74 -13.40
N LEU A 936 -20.70 2.97 -13.16
CA LEU A 936 -20.13 3.84 -12.15
C LEU A 936 -20.87 3.60 -10.84
N THR A 937 -20.14 3.32 -9.78
CA THR A 937 -20.67 3.06 -8.43
C THR A 937 -20.15 4.10 -7.44
N SER A 938 -20.84 4.31 -6.33
CA SER A 938 -20.39 5.16 -5.24
C SER A 938 -20.49 4.48 -3.89
N ARG A 939 -19.62 4.86 -2.96
CA ARG A 939 -19.85 4.66 -1.53
C ARG A 939 -20.93 5.61 -1.03
N PRO A 940 -21.54 5.35 0.14
CA PRO A 940 -22.40 6.34 0.79
C PRO A 940 -21.65 7.66 0.98
N PRO A 941 -22.29 8.82 0.72
CA PRO A 941 -21.64 10.11 0.90
C PRO A 941 -21.33 10.37 2.37
N VAL A 942 -20.17 10.95 2.63
CA VAL A 942 -19.74 11.40 3.96
C VAL A 942 -19.72 12.92 3.95
N LEU A 943 -20.53 13.56 4.80
CA LEU A 943 -20.39 15.00 5.05
C LEU A 943 -19.00 15.24 5.62
N THR A 944 -18.17 15.99 4.91
CA THR A 944 -16.75 16.12 5.24
C THR A 944 -16.32 17.56 5.50
N SER A 945 -15.34 17.69 6.38
CA SER A 945 -14.64 18.95 6.64
C SER A 945 -13.25 19.02 6.02
N ARG A 946 -12.92 18.08 5.13
CA ARG A 946 -11.64 18.10 4.41
C ARG A 946 -11.52 19.33 3.49
N ASN A 947 -10.30 19.66 3.14
CA ASN A 947 -10.06 20.68 2.13
C ASN A 947 -10.65 20.24 0.78
N LYS A 948 -11.02 21.21 -0.04
CA LYS A 948 -11.45 20.97 -1.43
C LYS A 948 -10.35 20.24 -2.20
N VAL A 949 -10.75 19.29 -3.04
CA VAL A 949 -9.83 18.55 -3.91
C VAL A 949 -9.66 19.30 -5.23
N ASP A 950 -8.41 19.48 -5.63
CA ASP A 950 -8.09 20.11 -6.90
C ASP A 950 -8.21 19.07 -8.03
N PHE A 951 -8.93 19.44 -9.10
CA PHE A 951 -8.95 18.65 -10.31
C PHE A 951 -7.58 18.71 -11.00
N ILE A 952 -6.99 17.55 -11.26
CA ILE A 952 -5.69 17.39 -11.92
C ILE A 952 -5.90 17.50 -13.43
N GLN A 953 -5.98 18.73 -13.90
CA GLN A 953 -6.18 18.99 -15.33
C GLN A 953 -4.90 18.73 -16.11
N GLY A 954 -4.81 17.54 -16.70
CA GLY A 954 -3.73 17.18 -17.62
C GLY A 954 -3.93 17.78 -19.03
N PRO A 955 -2.93 17.62 -19.92
CA PRO A 955 -3.06 18.06 -21.30
C PRO A 955 -4.18 17.32 -22.01
N SER A 956 -4.90 18.05 -22.87
CA SER A 956 -5.85 17.49 -23.83
C SER A 956 -5.13 16.88 -25.03
N TYR A 957 -5.89 16.15 -25.84
CA TYR A 957 -5.39 15.57 -27.09
C TYR A 957 -4.65 16.62 -27.94
N SER A 958 -3.52 16.22 -28.45
CA SER A 958 -2.81 16.88 -29.53
C SER A 958 -2.36 15.82 -30.55
N LYS A 959 -2.43 16.17 -31.84
CA LYS A 959 -1.99 15.25 -32.88
C LYS A 959 -0.53 14.86 -32.72
N ARG A 960 -0.25 13.57 -32.80
CA ARG A 960 1.08 12.98 -32.67
C ARG A 960 1.52 12.46 -34.03
N ASP A 961 2.31 13.26 -34.77
CA ASP A 961 2.70 12.93 -36.15
C ASP A 961 3.58 11.68 -36.27
N ASP A 962 4.23 11.26 -35.17
CA ASP A 962 5.10 10.09 -35.11
C ASP A 962 4.38 8.80 -34.70
N ALA A 963 3.06 8.83 -34.49
CA ALA A 963 2.30 7.71 -33.96
C ALA A 963 2.19 6.50 -34.92
N PHE A 964 2.48 6.71 -36.20
CA PHE A 964 2.33 5.74 -37.29
C PHE A 964 3.64 5.09 -37.61
#